data_bc85a66b450b9e5a1dfe0c4c1949a7ae
#
_entry.id   bc85a66b450b9e5a1dfe0c4c1949a7ae
#
_cell.length_a   1.000
_cell.length_b   1.000
_cell.length_c   1.000
_cell.angle_alpha   90.00
_cell.angle_beta   90.00
_cell.angle_gamma   90.00
#
_symmetry.space_group_name_H-M   'P 1'
#
loop_
_entity.id
_entity.type
_entity.pdbx_description
1 polymer ?
#
loop_
_entity_poly.entity_id
_entity_poly.type
_entity_poly.pdbx_seq_one_letter_code
_entity_poly.pdbx_strand_id
1 'polypeptide(L)'
;MMEETEQKLSKQEQQKRHRLRQSYRTYRIIGGMLLVAAVLIFGRTFLTATTDAPAWRKLNANMRRANQPSQPLRGNIYSDENHPLAISVPYYDTRIDFRAGGFVDSLFTANVDSLAYQLSSLLKDRSAASYRQHLMQGYNKRSRSWRVATREVTHSELQEMLRMPYLRTRNRNVSGFTTSRYIRRIRPYGSLAQRTIGSLRRDPDSLGITHGNSGLELAFDSVLCGKQGLDAFIFVPPRWIRDPIKLPTDGMSVYTTINVTIQDITERALRSALEEYGGTWACAIVMEVATGQIKALSNLDMAGEGHYIERTNHALADLLEPGSTFKAISILAALDEGYVTPSDTVDTGSGRYTYRKGLTIVDWKAGGFGRVTVREAMYQSSNIGVAKTVLRGFEKRPEDFYNKLMGMNIFSPIRLEIPGTAVAQVADIKNWGPGTLPWVSFGYSVQMPPIYTLRFFNAVANGGKMMEPYLVSRVTGEGSTYYEREPQVINKQIAGRAAIDSLQSILRGVVIQGTGKRINTPNVTVSGKSGTAQCIDAAGRYMNNRHRYSFAAYFPAEKPKYSCMVVINAPYKGNISAAPGAVIRSIAEQVSATQHKIRLRDVQSDSTAVFTHVMGGGLRSGVEQAAHVTGIKRPKGSADWVGYLPEDSLQRLSDLSIRMNTMPNVVGMATSDALYLCETLGLSVTCSGRGGYITHQTLTPGTALRGRGAIRLTLGEPK
;
A
#
# COMPACT_ATOMS: atom_id res chain seq x y z
N MET A 1 -104.51 1.34 -54.53
CA MET A 1 -103.01 1.61 -54.47
C MET A 1 -102.62 2.54 -53.34
N MET A 2 -103.35 3.62 -53.09
CA MET A 2 -102.99 4.50 -51.95
C MET A 2 -103.23 3.89 -50.56
N GLU A 3 -104.38 3.15 -50.37
CA GLU A 3 -104.70 2.45 -49.11
C GLU A 3 -103.76 1.27 -48.77
N GLU A 4 -103.24 0.57 -49.78
CA GLU A 4 -102.25 -0.55 -49.57
C GLU A 4 -100.89 0.00 -49.17
N THR A 5 -100.54 1.25 -49.64
CA THR A 5 -99.25 1.87 -49.30
C THR A 5 -99.26 2.43 -47.87
N GLU A 6 -100.40 3.00 -47.44
CA GLU A 6 -100.58 3.44 -46.04
C GLU A 6 -100.61 2.25 -45.04
N GLN A 7 -101.24 1.13 -45.40
CA GLN A 7 -101.24 -0.14 -44.55
C GLN A 7 -99.84 -0.75 -44.48
N LYS A 8 -99.02 -0.71 -45.53
CA LYS A 8 -97.63 -1.15 -45.52
C LYS A 8 -96.72 -0.25 -44.68
N LEU A 9 -96.90 1.01 -44.75
CA LEU A 9 -96.17 2.02 -43.92
C LEU A 9 -96.52 1.83 -42.43
N SER A 10 -97.79 1.64 -42.08
CA SER A 10 -98.24 1.43 -40.72
C SER A 10 -97.67 0.08 -40.14
N LYS A 11 -97.61 -0.93 -40.94
CA LYS A 11 -96.96 -2.23 -40.53
C LYS A 11 -95.47 -2.14 -40.31
N GLN A 12 -94.78 -1.32 -41.17
CA GLN A 12 -93.33 -1.12 -41.00
C GLN A 12 -93.04 -0.29 -39.73
N GLU A 13 -93.85 0.73 -39.45
CA GLU A 13 -93.70 1.50 -38.20
C GLU A 13 -94.00 0.69 -36.96
N GLN A 14 -95.00 -0.20 -37.00
CA GLN A 14 -95.28 -1.14 -35.90
C GLN A 14 -94.15 -2.13 -35.70
N GLN A 15 -93.58 -2.70 -36.77
CA GLN A 15 -92.40 -3.53 -36.70
C GLN A 15 -91.17 -2.79 -36.16
N LYS A 16 -90.96 -1.53 -36.57
CA LYS A 16 -89.90 -0.68 -36.07
C LYS A 16 -90.04 -0.40 -34.56
N ARG A 17 -91.25 -0.11 -34.10
CA ARG A 17 -91.58 0.10 -32.67
C ARG A 17 -91.43 -1.18 -31.89
N HIS A 18 -91.78 -2.33 -32.47
CA HIS A 18 -91.62 -3.60 -31.79
C HIS A 18 -90.11 -4.00 -31.65
N ARG A 19 -89.26 -3.80 -32.67
CA ARG A 19 -87.84 -3.98 -32.65
C ARG A 19 -87.17 -2.99 -31.65
N LEU A 20 -87.58 -1.77 -31.61
CA LEU A 20 -87.07 -0.83 -30.61
C LEU A 20 -87.45 -1.22 -29.18
N ARG A 21 -88.68 -1.67 -28.93
CA ARG A 21 -89.08 -2.19 -27.60
C ARG A 21 -88.33 -3.43 -27.23
N GLN A 22 -88.02 -4.35 -28.12
CA GLN A 22 -87.18 -5.51 -27.90
C GLN A 22 -85.72 -5.10 -27.57
N SER A 23 -85.17 -4.19 -28.36
CA SER A 23 -83.83 -3.64 -28.09
C SER A 23 -83.79 -2.96 -26.71
N TYR A 24 -84.75 -2.12 -26.37
CA TYR A 24 -84.82 -1.50 -25.03
C TYR A 24 -84.98 -2.52 -23.89
N ARG A 25 -85.72 -3.64 -24.10
CA ARG A 25 -85.76 -4.73 -23.12
C ARG A 25 -84.41 -5.41 -22.97
N THR A 26 -83.71 -5.67 -24.07
CA THR A 26 -82.39 -6.29 -24.07
C THR A 26 -81.36 -5.37 -23.39
N TYR A 27 -81.40 -4.05 -23.69
CA TYR A 27 -80.51 -3.07 -23.01
C TYR A 27 -80.81 -2.98 -21.51
N ARG A 28 -82.07 -3.03 -21.08
CA ARG A 28 -82.45 -3.04 -19.65
C ARG A 28 -81.97 -4.32 -18.96
N ILE A 29 -82.04 -5.46 -19.61
CA ILE A 29 -81.54 -6.75 -19.07
C ILE A 29 -79.99 -6.69 -18.95
N ILE A 30 -79.31 -6.22 -20.01
CA ILE A 30 -77.85 -6.09 -19.98
C ILE A 30 -77.44 -5.06 -18.94
N GLY A 31 -78.09 -3.90 -18.88
CA GLY A 31 -77.86 -2.90 -17.87
C GLY A 31 -78.10 -3.40 -16.44
N GLY A 32 -79.16 -4.21 -16.24
CA GLY A 32 -79.43 -4.86 -14.99
C GLY A 32 -78.35 -5.89 -14.60
N MET A 33 -77.89 -6.71 -15.55
CA MET A 33 -76.76 -7.62 -15.32
C MET A 33 -75.45 -6.89 -14.96
N LEU A 34 -75.14 -5.81 -15.68
CA LEU A 34 -73.99 -5.00 -15.39
C LEU A 34 -74.07 -4.34 -14.00
N LEU A 35 -75.24 -3.86 -13.62
CA LEU A 35 -75.46 -3.29 -12.29
C LEU A 35 -75.30 -4.33 -11.18
N VAL A 36 -75.85 -5.55 -11.38
CA VAL A 36 -75.66 -6.70 -10.43
C VAL A 36 -74.17 -7.06 -10.34
N ALA A 37 -73.50 -7.13 -11.50
CA ALA A 37 -72.05 -7.42 -11.51
C ALA A 37 -71.26 -6.32 -10.78
N ALA A 38 -71.57 -5.05 -10.99
CA ALA A 38 -70.98 -3.96 -10.26
C ALA A 38 -71.21 -4.05 -8.75
N VAL A 39 -72.45 -4.31 -8.33
CA VAL A 39 -72.77 -4.48 -6.91
C VAL A 39 -72.03 -5.67 -6.30
N LEU A 40 -71.90 -6.80 -7.01
CA LEU A 40 -71.14 -7.94 -6.55
C LEU A 40 -69.62 -7.64 -6.41
N ILE A 41 -69.06 -6.89 -7.39
CA ILE A 41 -67.67 -6.46 -7.37
C ILE A 41 -67.44 -5.49 -6.20
N PHE A 42 -68.31 -4.47 -6.07
CA PHE A 42 -68.23 -3.55 -4.93
C PHE A 42 -68.41 -4.23 -3.57
N GLY A 43 -69.42 -5.12 -3.47
CA GLY A 43 -69.63 -5.92 -2.26
C GLY A 43 -68.41 -6.77 -1.90
N ARG A 44 -67.83 -7.48 -2.88
CA ARG A 44 -66.61 -8.25 -2.67
C ARG A 44 -65.39 -7.38 -2.29
N THR A 45 -65.26 -6.25 -3.00
CA THR A 45 -64.17 -5.31 -2.65
C THR A 45 -64.33 -4.77 -1.24
N PHE A 46 -65.57 -4.44 -0.83
CA PHE A 46 -65.86 -3.93 0.53
C PHE A 46 -65.55 -5.02 1.59
N LEU A 47 -66.00 -6.27 1.35
CA LEU A 47 -65.71 -7.42 2.24
C LEU A 47 -64.19 -7.65 2.33
N THR A 48 -63.48 -7.59 1.20
CA THR A 48 -62.01 -7.73 1.22
C THR A 48 -61.33 -6.61 1.97
N ALA A 49 -61.84 -5.38 1.83
CA ALA A 49 -61.29 -4.22 2.49
C ALA A 49 -61.58 -4.14 3.99
N THR A 50 -62.64 -4.79 4.48
CA THR A 50 -63.06 -4.72 5.89
C THR A 50 -62.78 -6.02 6.64
N THR A 51 -63.41 -7.13 6.21
CA THR A 51 -63.36 -8.41 6.93
C THR A 51 -62.07 -9.19 6.65
N ASP A 52 -61.58 -9.15 5.40
CA ASP A 52 -60.37 -9.87 5.02
C ASP A 52 -59.10 -9.02 5.30
N ALA A 53 -59.25 -7.70 5.53
CA ALA A 53 -58.14 -6.77 5.76
C ALA A 53 -57.15 -7.21 6.85
N PRO A 54 -57.59 -7.75 7.99
CA PRO A 54 -56.64 -8.22 9.02
C PRO A 54 -55.82 -9.42 8.55
N ALA A 55 -56.41 -10.33 7.79
CA ALA A 55 -55.74 -11.48 7.22
C ALA A 55 -54.69 -11.05 6.18
N TRP A 56 -55.06 -10.11 5.30
CA TRP A 56 -54.15 -9.52 4.31
C TRP A 56 -53.04 -8.74 4.95
N ARG A 57 -53.28 -7.97 6.02
CA ARG A 57 -52.25 -7.27 6.80
C ARG A 57 -51.28 -8.26 7.42
N LYS A 58 -51.75 -9.35 8.01
CA LYS A 58 -50.92 -10.41 8.57
C LYS A 58 -50.08 -11.11 7.49
N LEU A 59 -50.69 -11.39 6.33
CA LEU A 59 -49.99 -11.96 5.20
C LEU A 59 -48.91 -11.04 4.68
N ASN A 60 -49.21 -9.74 4.50
CA ASN A 60 -48.27 -8.72 4.08
C ASN A 60 -47.14 -8.54 5.09
N ALA A 61 -47.41 -8.55 6.40
CA ALA A 61 -46.40 -8.51 7.44
C ALA A 61 -45.44 -9.72 7.36
N ASN A 62 -45.95 -10.90 7.04
CA ASN A 62 -45.15 -12.11 6.82
C ASN A 62 -44.35 -12.06 5.49
N MET A 63 -44.84 -11.32 4.51
CA MET A 63 -44.17 -11.13 3.20
C MET A 63 -43.12 -10.00 3.23
N ARG A 64 -43.03 -9.20 4.29
CA ARG A 64 -42.09 -8.13 4.41
C ARG A 64 -41.22 -8.31 5.65
N ARG A 65 -39.92 -8.43 5.45
CA ARG A 65 -38.90 -8.33 6.49
C ARG A 65 -38.27 -6.96 6.41
N ALA A 66 -38.63 -6.07 7.31
CA ALA A 66 -38.10 -4.71 7.40
C ALA A 66 -36.89 -4.65 8.33
N ASN A 67 -36.13 -3.56 8.24
CA ASN A 67 -35.05 -3.20 9.15
C ASN A 67 -33.89 -4.21 9.18
N GLN A 68 -33.55 -4.79 8.03
CA GLN A 68 -32.32 -5.55 7.90
C GLN A 68 -31.16 -4.59 7.64
N PRO A 69 -30.12 -4.56 8.49
CA PRO A 69 -28.97 -3.67 8.29
C PRO A 69 -28.24 -4.02 7.00
N SER A 70 -27.94 -2.99 6.19
CA SER A 70 -27.13 -3.09 4.99
C SER A 70 -25.74 -2.54 5.27
N GLN A 71 -24.72 -3.38 5.08
CA GLN A 71 -23.33 -3.05 5.43
C GLN A 71 -22.70 -2.14 4.36
N PRO A 72 -22.06 -1.02 4.77
CA PRO A 72 -21.23 -0.22 3.89
C PRO A 72 -19.94 -0.96 3.52
N LEU A 73 -19.32 -0.56 2.44
CA LEU A 73 -17.93 -0.92 2.15
C LEU A 73 -17.00 -0.07 3.00
N ARG A 74 -16.07 -0.71 3.71
CA ARG A 74 -15.02 0.02 4.41
C ARG A 74 -14.09 0.68 3.40
N GLY A 75 -13.82 1.99 3.56
CA GLY A 75 -12.95 2.78 2.72
C GLY A 75 -11.52 2.20 2.62
N ASN A 76 -10.81 2.55 1.58
CA ASN A 76 -9.48 2.02 1.31
C ASN A 76 -8.38 2.90 1.91
N ILE A 77 -7.19 2.30 2.11
CA ILE A 77 -5.97 3.02 2.49
C ILE A 77 -4.98 2.88 1.35
N TYR A 78 -4.47 4.03 0.87
CA TYR A 78 -3.56 4.12 -0.26
C TYR A 78 -2.21 4.72 0.13
N SER A 79 -1.17 4.40 -0.63
CA SER A 79 0.16 5.04 -0.57
C SER A 79 0.14 6.42 -1.22
N ASP A 80 1.27 7.11 -1.20
CA ASP A 80 1.46 8.41 -1.87
C ASP A 80 1.31 8.34 -3.41
N GLU A 81 1.63 7.20 -4.01
CA GLU A 81 1.47 6.91 -5.45
C GLU A 81 0.14 6.24 -5.78
N ASN A 82 -0.84 6.28 -4.87
CA ASN A 82 -2.16 5.65 -4.99
C ASN A 82 -2.13 4.11 -5.07
N HIS A 83 -1.06 3.45 -4.65
CA HIS A 83 -1.04 2.00 -4.53
C HIS A 83 -1.88 1.55 -3.32
N PRO A 84 -2.71 0.51 -3.44
CA PRO A 84 -3.59 0.06 -2.36
C PRO A 84 -2.79 -0.63 -1.26
N LEU A 85 -2.76 -0.03 -0.06
CA LEU A 85 -2.14 -0.61 1.14
C LEU A 85 -3.11 -1.52 1.93
N ALA A 86 -4.38 -1.11 2.02
CA ALA A 86 -5.45 -1.93 2.56
C ALA A 86 -6.76 -1.64 1.81
N ILE A 87 -7.37 -2.67 1.26
CA ILE A 87 -8.60 -2.57 0.46
C ILE A 87 -9.67 -3.54 0.91
N SER A 88 -10.91 -3.15 0.71
CA SER A 88 -12.10 -3.98 0.96
C SER A 88 -12.55 -4.64 -0.34
N VAL A 89 -12.41 -5.95 -0.41
CA VAL A 89 -12.71 -6.74 -1.61
C VAL A 89 -13.87 -7.69 -1.33
N PRO A 90 -14.89 -7.75 -2.19
CA PRO A 90 -15.95 -8.72 -2.06
C PRO A 90 -15.47 -10.13 -2.42
N TYR A 91 -15.74 -11.06 -1.55
CA TYR A 91 -15.61 -12.51 -1.75
C TYR A 91 -17.00 -13.15 -1.67
N TYR A 92 -17.13 -14.32 -2.26
CA TYR A 92 -18.39 -15.03 -2.33
C TYR A 92 -18.22 -16.46 -1.82
N ASP A 93 -19.09 -16.85 -0.87
CA ASP A 93 -19.29 -18.25 -0.53
C ASP A 93 -20.36 -18.84 -1.47
N THR A 94 -20.03 -19.93 -2.12
CA THR A 94 -20.86 -20.55 -3.15
C THR A 94 -21.41 -21.87 -2.63
N ARG A 95 -22.73 -22.02 -2.67
CA ARG A 95 -23.43 -23.20 -2.12
C ARG A 95 -24.48 -23.74 -3.07
N ILE A 96 -24.81 -25.04 -2.91
CA ILE A 96 -25.93 -25.69 -3.56
C ILE A 96 -26.90 -26.20 -2.48
N ASP A 97 -28.19 -25.90 -2.65
CA ASP A 97 -29.30 -26.49 -1.93
C ASP A 97 -29.86 -27.65 -2.75
N PHE A 98 -29.48 -28.89 -2.40
CA PHE A 98 -29.97 -30.11 -3.05
C PHE A 98 -31.40 -30.47 -2.67
N ARG A 99 -32.08 -29.65 -1.83
CA ARG A 99 -33.51 -29.77 -1.48
C ARG A 99 -34.32 -28.58 -1.98
N ALA A 100 -33.79 -27.76 -2.85
CA ALA A 100 -34.54 -26.65 -3.42
C ALA A 100 -35.79 -27.19 -4.15
N GLY A 101 -36.94 -26.52 -4.00
CA GLY A 101 -38.21 -27.00 -4.49
C GLY A 101 -38.32 -27.22 -6.01
N GLY A 102 -37.36 -26.71 -6.77
CA GLY A 102 -37.25 -26.94 -8.22
C GLY A 102 -35.95 -27.63 -8.63
N PHE A 103 -35.22 -28.24 -7.70
CA PHE A 103 -33.97 -28.95 -7.99
C PHE A 103 -34.20 -30.13 -8.93
N VAL A 104 -33.44 -30.21 -10.02
CA VAL A 104 -33.55 -31.25 -11.04
C VAL A 104 -32.37 -32.22 -10.94
N ASP A 105 -32.59 -33.38 -10.41
CA ASP A 105 -31.59 -34.43 -10.19
C ASP A 105 -30.86 -34.85 -11.47
N SER A 106 -31.59 -35.05 -12.57
CA SER A 106 -31.01 -35.44 -13.86
C SER A 106 -30.07 -34.38 -14.43
N LEU A 107 -30.37 -33.08 -14.22
CA LEU A 107 -29.53 -32.01 -14.66
C LEU A 107 -28.20 -31.98 -13.88
N PHE A 108 -28.24 -32.22 -12.57
CA PHE A 108 -27.04 -32.29 -11.73
C PHE A 108 -26.17 -33.49 -12.11
N THR A 109 -26.74 -34.69 -12.14
CA THR A 109 -25.99 -35.93 -12.41
C THR A 109 -25.38 -35.96 -13.81
N ALA A 110 -26.05 -35.39 -14.82
CA ALA A 110 -25.50 -35.26 -16.17
C ALA A 110 -24.33 -34.26 -16.30
N ASN A 111 -24.21 -33.28 -15.39
CA ASN A 111 -23.21 -32.20 -15.48
C ASN A 111 -22.15 -32.25 -14.38
N VAL A 112 -22.25 -33.11 -13.39
CA VAL A 112 -21.35 -33.09 -12.21
C VAL A 112 -19.89 -33.31 -12.59
N ASP A 113 -19.60 -34.16 -13.58
CA ASP A 113 -18.24 -34.46 -14.01
C ASP A 113 -17.60 -33.24 -14.74
N SER A 114 -18.35 -32.61 -15.63
CA SER A 114 -17.93 -31.38 -16.31
C SER A 114 -17.78 -30.24 -15.34
N LEU A 115 -18.69 -30.10 -14.37
CA LEU A 115 -18.60 -29.08 -13.31
C LEU A 115 -17.34 -29.28 -12.44
N ALA A 116 -17.08 -30.51 -12.03
CA ALA A 116 -15.92 -30.87 -11.22
C ALA A 116 -14.60 -30.58 -11.95
N TYR A 117 -14.53 -30.88 -13.25
CA TYR A 117 -13.38 -30.59 -14.09
C TYR A 117 -13.13 -29.08 -14.19
N GLN A 118 -14.18 -28.31 -14.48
CA GLN A 118 -14.06 -26.86 -14.63
C GLN A 118 -13.73 -26.15 -13.30
N LEU A 119 -14.31 -26.61 -12.18
CA LEU A 119 -13.93 -26.10 -10.84
C LEU A 119 -12.46 -26.37 -10.52
N SER A 120 -11.99 -27.59 -10.82
CA SER A 120 -10.58 -27.94 -10.63
C SER A 120 -9.64 -27.07 -11.47
N SER A 121 -10.00 -26.82 -12.72
CA SER A 121 -9.22 -25.96 -13.63
C SER A 121 -9.20 -24.51 -13.19
N LEU A 122 -10.34 -23.97 -12.71
CA LEU A 122 -10.46 -22.57 -12.28
C LEU A 122 -9.77 -22.32 -10.95
N LEU A 123 -10.07 -23.14 -9.94
CA LEU A 123 -9.66 -22.88 -8.56
C LEU A 123 -8.28 -23.45 -8.21
N LYS A 124 -7.82 -24.45 -8.95
CA LYS A 124 -6.48 -25.08 -8.85
C LYS A 124 -6.10 -25.57 -7.44
N ASP A 125 -7.09 -25.83 -6.60
CA ASP A 125 -6.92 -26.24 -5.19
C ASP A 125 -7.17 -27.72 -4.97
N ARG A 126 -7.89 -28.40 -5.90
CA ARG A 126 -8.22 -29.82 -5.85
C ARG A 126 -8.28 -30.44 -7.25
N SER A 127 -8.10 -31.75 -7.32
CA SER A 127 -8.31 -32.50 -8.57
C SER A 127 -9.80 -32.61 -8.94
N ALA A 128 -10.10 -32.80 -10.22
CA ALA A 128 -11.45 -32.98 -10.71
C ALA A 128 -12.16 -34.15 -10.02
N ALA A 129 -11.46 -35.29 -9.79
CA ALA A 129 -11.99 -36.44 -9.06
C ALA A 129 -12.38 -36.07 -7.61
N SER A 130 -11.55 -35.27 -6.92
CA SER A 130 -11.85 -34.81 -5.56
C SER A 130 -13.07 -33.88 -5.53
N TYR A 131 -13.18 -32.93 -6.51
CA TYR A 131 -14.37 -32.08 -6.64
C TYR A 131 -15.65 -32.92 -6.92
N ARG A 132 -15.54 -33.87 -7.82
CA ARG A 132 -16.66 -34.80 -8.11
C ARG A 132 -17.14 -35.52 -6.84
N GLN A 133 -16.21 -36.13 -6.10
CA GLN A 133 -16.49 -36.81 -4.85
C GLN A 133 -17.15 -35.88 -3.83
N HIS A 134 -16.63 -34.68 -3.68
CA HIS A 134 -17.16 -33.66 -2.79
C HIS A 134 -18.59 -33.25 -3.16
N LEU A 135 -18.87 -32.97 -4.43
CA LEU A 135 -20.20 -32.59 -4.91
C LEU A 135 -21.22 -33.74 -4.77
N MET A 136 -20.82 -34.97 -5.13
CA MET A 136 -21.64 -36.16 -4.97
C MET A 136 -21.94 -36.47 -3.49
N GLN A 137 -21.02 -36.23 -2.59
CA GLN A 137 -21.25 -36.38 -1.15
C GLN A 137 -22.34 -35.42 -0.64
N GLY A 138 -22.34 -34.16 -1.09
CA GLY A 138 -23.40 -33.19 -0.79
C GLY A 138 -24.75 -33.60 -1.37
N TYR A 139 -24.73 -34.07 -2.61
CA TYR A 139 -25.93 -34.58 -3.31
C TYR A 139 -26.54 -35.79 -2.59
N ASN A 140 -25.75 -36.82 -2.25
CA ASN A 140 -26.20 -38.01 -1.56
C ASN A 140 -26.77 -37.71 -0.17
N LYS A 141 -26.19 -36.73 0.55
CA LYS A 141 -26.70 -36.23 1.84
C LYS A 141 -27.94 -35.37 1.71
N ARG A 142 -28.35 -35.01 0.49
CA ARG A 142 -29.45 -34.04 0.25
C ARG A 142 -29.28 -32.77 1.12
N SER A 143 -28.07 -32.23 1.15
CA SER A 143 -27.76 -31.05 1.98
C SER A 143 -28.49 -29.81 1.46
N ARG A 144 -29.06 -29.01 2.36
CA ARG A 144 -29.67 -27.71 2.01
C ARG A 144 -28.65 -26.60 1.79
N SER A 145 -27.39 -26.80 2.17
CA SER A 145 -26.36 -25.75 2.11
C SER A 145 -24.98 -26.39 1.97
N TRP A 146 -24.72 -26.99 0.80
CA TRP A 146 -23.43 -27.61 0.52
C TRP A 146 -22.50 -26.65 -0.20
N ARG A 147 -21.29 -26.41 0.36
CA ARG A 147 -20.32 -25.53 -0.26
C ARG A 147 -19.81 -26.13 -1.57
N VAL A 148 -19.79 -25.32 -2.65
CA VAL A 148 -19.31 -25.73 -3.98
C VAL A 148 -17.80 -25.61 -4.06
N ALA A 149 -17.29 -24.40 -3.88
CA ALA A 149 -15.86 -24.15 -3.78
C ALA A 149 -15.39 -24.39 -2.34
N THR A 150 -14.17 -24.88 -2.16
CA THR A 150 -13.60 -25.18 -0.83
C THR A 150 -13.22 -23.93 -0.05
N ARG A 151 -12.99 -22.84 -0.79
CA ARG A 151 -12.73 -21.50 -0.27
C ARG A 151 -13.75 -20.51 -0.79
N GLU A 152 -13.75 -19.33 -0.25
CA GLU A 152 -14.47 -18.21 -0.84
C GLU A 152 -13.81 -17.83 -2.17
N VAL A 153 -14.62 -17.41 -3.13
CA VAL A 153 -14.17 -17.07 -4.48
C VAL A 153 -14.26 -15.57 -4.72
N THR A 154 -13.40 -15.07 -5.57
CA THR A 154 -13.40 -13.67 -6.02
C THR A 154 -14.58 -13.39 -6.95
N HIS A 155 -14.82 -12.12 -7.26
CA HIS A 155 -15.88 -11.76 -8.21
C HIS A 155 -15.62 -12.33 -9.61
N SER A 156 -14.38 -12.31 -10.09
CA SER A 156 -14.00 -12.87 -11.38
C SER A 156 -14.20 -14.38 -11.42
N GLU A 157 -13.75 -15.11 -10.40
CA GLU A 157 -13.98 -16.55 -10.27
C GLU A 157 -15.48 -16.89 -10.22
N LEU A 158 -16.28 -16.09 -9.50
CA LEU A 158 -17.74 -16.27 -9.48
C LEU A 158 -18.37 -16.11 -10.88
N GLN A 159 -17.93 -15.08 -11.64
CA GLN A 159 -18.42 -14.88 -13.01
C GLN A 159 -18.07 -16.06 -13.91
N GLU A 160 -16.87 -16.61 -13.79
CA GLU A 160 -16.47 -17.83 -14.49
C GLU A 160 -17.32 -19.05 -14.05
N MET A 161 -17.52 -19.24 -12.75
CA MET A 161 -18.39 -20.30 -12.22
C MET A 161 -19.83 -20.21 -12.77
N LEU A 162 -20.39 -19.00 -12.87
CA LEU A 162 -21.74 -18.80 -13.42
C LEU A 162 -21.86 -19.13 -14.90
N ARG A 163 -20.75 -19.27 -15.62
CA ARG A 163 -20.72 -19.73 -17.02
C ARG A 163 -20.64 -21.26 -17.15
N MET A 164 -20.29 -21.95 -16.07
CA MET A 164 -20.14 -23.43 -16.09
C MET A 164 -21.45 -24.15 -16.40
N PRO A 165 -21.41 -25.35 -17.03
CA PRO A 165 -22.58 -26.03 -17.58
C PRO A 165 -23.76 -26.12 -16.62
N TYR A 166 -23.56 -26.56 -15.41
CA TYR A 166 -24.65 -26.69 -14.43
C TYR A 166 -25.03 -25.35 -13.80
N LEU A 167 -24.06 -24.49 -13.44
CA LEU A 167 -24.25 -23.24 -12.71
C LEU A 167 -24.82 -22.13 -13.58
N ARG A 168 -24.67 -22.17 -14.91
CA ARG A 168 -25.21 -21.19 -15.87
C ARG A 168 -26.75 -21.20 -15.91
N THR A 169 -27.40 -22.19 -15.30
CA THR A 169 -28.84 -22.25 -15.23
C THR A 169 -29.39 -21.05 -14.46
N ARG A 170 -30.05 -20.13 -15.15
CA ARG A 170 -30.54 -18.86 -14.57
C ARG A 170 -31.57 -19.05 -13.46
N ASN A 171 -32.30 -20.15 -13.47
CA ASN A 171 -33.30 -20.45 -12.44
C ASN A 171 -32.62 -21.14 -11.24
N ARG A 172 -32.39 -20.35 -10.18
CA ARG A 172 -31.77 -20.84 -8.93
C ARG A 172 -32.54 -22.00 -8.28
N ASN A 173 -33.86 -22.07 -8.46
CA ASN A 173 -34.67 -23.17 -7.93
C ASN A 173 -34.34 -24.49 -8.61
N VAL A 174 -33.92 -24.44 -9.89
CA VAL A 174 -33.55 -25.66 -10.67
C VAL A 174 -32.14 -26.13 -10.30
N SER A 175 -31.22 -25.24 -10.13
CA SER A 175 -29.83 -25.59 -9.78
C SER A 175 -29.55 -25.62 -8.28
N GLY A 176 -30.42 -25.05 -7.46
CA GLY A 176 -30.17 -24.86 -6.03
C GLY A 176 -28.94 -23.95 -5.70
N PHE A 177 -28.30 -23.35 -6.71
CA PHE A 177 -27.08 -22.61 -6.52
C PHE A 177 -27.35 -21.25 -5.87
N THR A 178 -26.65 -20.98 -4.76
CA THR A 178 -26.76 -19.76 -3.98
C THR A 178 -25.38 -19.18 -3.70
N THR A 179 -25.31 -17.86 -3.56
CA THR A 179 -24.08 -17.15 -3.24
C THR A 179 -24.31 -16.19 -2.08
N SER A 180 -23.40 -16.16 -1.14
CA SER A 180 -23.37 -15.17 -0.05
C SER A 180 -22.14 -14.29 -0.22
N ARG A 181 -22.34 -12.97 -0.19
CA ARG A 181 -21.26 -12.01 -0.34
C ARG A 181 -20.64 -11.70 1.02
N TYR A 182 -19.32 -11.70 1.11
CA TYR A 182 -18.53 -11.30 2.25
C TYR A 182 -17.54 -10.22 1.83
N ILE A 183 -17.25 -9.28 2.72
CA ILE A 183 -16.22 -8.27 2.51
C ILE A 183 -14.98 -8.72 3.27
N ARG A 184 -13.85 -8.87 2.57
CA ARG A 184 -12.55 -9.11 3.19
C ARG A 184 -11.66 -7.88 3.09
N ARG A 185 -10.99 -7.58 4.18
CA ARG A 185 -9.91 -6.59 4.20
C ARG A 185 -8.61 -7.24 3.76
N ILE A 186 -8.09 -6.81 2.62
CA ILE A 186 -6.85 -7.35 2.04
C ILE A 186 -5.77 -6.30 2.11
N ARG A 187 -4.55 -6.73 2.39
CA ARG A 187 -3.32 -5.97 2.25
C ARG A 187 -2.52 -6.55 1.08
N PRO A 188 -2.50 -5.89 -0.09
CA PRO A 188 -1.82 -6.44 -1.27
C PRO A 188 -0.32 -6.67 -1.08
N TYR A 189 0.31 -5.86 -0.21
CA TYR A 189 1.74 -5.97 0.12
C TYR A 189 2.00 -6.78 1.40
N GLY A 190 1.07 -7.61 1.83
CA GLY A 190 1.24 -8.52 2.96
C GLY A 190 1.50 -7.81 4.29
N SER A 191 2.68 -8.06 4.88
CA SER A 191 3.08 -7.50 6.16
C SER A 191 3.73 -6.11 6.07
N LEU A 192 3.92 -5.56 4.87
CA LEU A 192 4.57 -4.27 4.68
C LEU A 192 3.84 -3.15 5.43
N ALA A 193 4.55 -2.39 6.27
CA ALA A 193 4.00 -1.33 7.11
C ALA A 193 2.82 -1.79 7.98
N GLN A 194 2.79 -3.04 8.36
CA GLN A 194 1.64 -3.67 9.04
C GLN A 194 1.23 -2.90 10.30
N ARG A 195 2.18 -2.46 11.11
CA ARG A 195 1.89 -1.76 12.37
C ARG A 195 1.37 -0.35 12.13
N THR A 196 1.86 0.31 11.07
CA THR A 196 1.43 1.66 10.67
C THR A 196 0.03 1.64 10.06
N ILE A 197 -0.24 0.74 9.12
CA ILE A 197 -1.57 0.54 8.53
C ILE A 197 -2.54 0.11 9.63
N GLY A 198 -2.13 -0.83 10.46
CA GLY A 198 -2.93 -1.32 11.57
C GLY A 198 -3.74 -2.56 11.24
N SER A 199 -4.61 -2.95 12.16
CA SER A 199 -5.45 -4.14 12.07
C SER A 199 -6.90 -3.81 12.41
N LEU A 200 -7.80 -4.71 12.01
CA LEU A 200 -9.20 -4.68 12.41
C LEU A 200 -9.43 -5.56 13.65
N ARG A 201 -10.49 -5.28 14.39
CA ARG A 201 -11.01 -6.18 15.43
C ARG A 201 -11.46 -7.49 14.79
N ARG A 202 -11.35 -8.59 15.54
CA ARG A 202 -11.79 -9.90 15.03
C ARG A 202 -13.29 -9.97 14.87
N ASP A 203 -14.00 -9.46 15.88
CA ASP A 203 -15.44 -9.54 15.94
C ASP A 203 -16.05 -8.19 15.54
N PRO A 204 -17.05 -8.21 14.66
CA PRO A 204 -17.84 -7.01 14.38
C PRO A 204 -18.65 -6.60 15.61
N ASP A 205 -19.10 -5.36 15.63
CA ASP A 205 -20.01 -4.87 16.65
C ASP A 205 -21.43 -5.49 16.54
N SER A 206 -22.35 -5.08 17.43
CA SER A 206 -23.75 -5.56 17.41
C SER A 206 -24.50 -5.25 16.12
N LEU A 207 -23.98 -4.33 15.30
CA LEU A 207 -24.51 -3.95 14.00
C LEU A 207 -23.79 -4.66 12.85
N GLY A 208 -22.79 -5.50 13.14
CA GLY A 208 -22.01 -6.25 12.15
C GLY A 208 -20.92 -5.43 11.48
N ILE A 209 -20.57 -4.24 12.01
CA ILE A 209 -19.49 -3.40 11.48
C ILE A 209 -18.16 -3.81 12.11
N THR A 210 -17.15 -3.99 11.28
CA THR A 210 -15.79 -4.28 11.74
C THR A 210 -15.02 -2.98 11.95
N HIS A 211 -14.55 -2.74 13.16
CA HIS A 211 -13.81 -1.55 13.56
C HIS A 211 -12.30 -1.73 13.51
N GLY A 212 -11.59 -0.62 13.39
CA GLY A 212 -10.14 -0.56 13.52
C GLY A 212 -9.67 -0.92 14.93
N ASN A 213 -8.54 -1.62 15.03
CA ASN A 213 -7.92 -2.02 16.30
C ASN A 213 -6.59 -1.31 16.57
N SER A 214 -5.87 -0.92 15.52
CA SER A 214 -4.57 -0.27 15.64
C SER A 214 -4.22 0.54 14.38
N GLY A 215 -3.18 1.38 14.46
CA GLY A 215 -2.63 2.13 13.33
C GLY A 215 -3.64 3.06 12.68
N LEU A 216 -3.52 3.25 11.36
CA LEU A 216 -4.43 4.08 10.56
C LEU A 216 -5.85 3.51 10.52
N GLU A 217 -6.01 2.19 10.56
CA GLU A 217 -7.33 1.55 10.63
C GLU A 217 -8.12 2.01 11.86
N LEU A 218 -7.44 2.19 13.01
CA LEU A 218 -8.06 2.71 14.24
C LEU A 218 -8.23 4.23 14.19
N ALA A 219 -7.18 4.93 13.79
CA ALA A 219 -7.16 6.40 13.79
C ALA A 219 -8.24 7.02 12.91
N PHE A 220 -8.50 6.38 11.77
CA PHE A 220 -9.50 6.83 10.79
C PHE A 220 -10.74 5.93 10.75
N ASP A 221 -11.00 5.17 11.81
CA ASP A 221 -12.13 4.24 11.83
C ASP A 221 -13.46 4.91 11.52
N SER A 222 -13.72 6.08 12.10
CA SER A 222 -14.96 6.85 11.90
C SER A 222 -15.24 7.25 10.45
N VAL A 223 -14.18 7.45 9.65
CA VAL A 223 -14.31 7.79 8.22
C VAL A 223 -14.22 6.56 7.33
N LEU A 224 -13.45 5.55 7.75
CA LEU A 224 -13.27 4.31 6.99
C LEU A 224 -14.48 3.38 7.06
N CYS A 225 -15.18 3.29 8.21
CA CYS A 225 -16.26 2.31 8.40
C CYS A 225 -17.55 2.65 7.63
N GLY A 226 -17.72 3.89 7.17
CA GLY A 226 -18.91 4.34 6.48
C GLY A 226 -20.15 4.43 7.38
N LYS A 227 -21.33 4.52 6.77
CA LYS A 227 -22.60 4.57 7.48
C LYS A 227 -23.53 3.47 7.01
N GLN A 228 -24.10 2.74 7.96
CA GLN A 228 -25.00 1.63 7.69
C GLN A 228 -26.28 2.09 6.98
N GLY A 229 -26.72 1.31 6.03
CA GLY A 229 -28.01 1.39 5.38
C GLY A 229 -29.07 0.53 6.07
N LEU A 230 -30.27 0.54 5.51
CA LEU A 230 -31.40 -0.22 5.98
C LEU A 230 -32.16 -0.83 4.80
N ASP A 231 -32.31 -2.14 4.79
CA ASP A 231 -33.02 -2.87 3.75
C ASP A 231 -34.35 -3.43 4.30
N ALA A 232 -35.38 -3.42 3.49
CA ALA A 232 -36.51 -4.33 3.59
C ALA A 232 -36.34 -5.45 2.57
N PHE A 233 -36.95 -6.60 2.86
CA PHE A 233 -37.10 -7.69 1.89
C PHE A 233 -38.58 -7.97 1.72
N ILE A 234 -39.05 -7.95 0.48
CA ILE A 234 -40.43 -8.21 0.11
C ILE A 234 -40.46 -9.58 -0.59
N PHE A 235 -41.32 -10.48 -0.11
CA PHE A 235 -41.53 -11.76 -0.77
C PHE A 235 -42.48 -11.57 -1.96
N VAL A 236 -41.90 -11.64 -3.16
CA VAL A 236 -42.66 -11.72 -4.41
C VAL A 236 -42.47 -13.16 -4.94
N PRO A 237 -43.49 -14.05 -4.80
CA PRO A 237 -43.31 -15.43 -5.15
C PRO A 237 -42.71 -15.62 -6.54
N PRO A 238 -41.66 -16.48 -6.66
CA PRO A 238 -41.14 -17.38 -5.64
C PRO A 238 -39.90 -16.88 -4.86
N ARG A 239 -39.65 -15.56 -4.82
CA ARG A 239 -38.40 -15.03 -4.24
C ARG A 239 -38.58 -13.81 -3.37
N TRP A 240 -37.62 -13.60 -2.47
CA TRP A 240 -37.45 -12.34 -1.75
C TRP A 240 -36.74 -11.31 -2.62
N ILE A 241 -37.30 -10.11 -2.73
CA ILE A 241 -36.69 -8.96 -3.43
C ILE A 241 -36.25 -7.98 -2.37
N ARG A 242 -34.99 -7.48 -2.51
CA ARG A 242 -34.46 -6.43 -1.68
C ARG A 242 -35.10 -5.09 -2.06
N ASP A 243 -35.63 -4.40 -1.08
CA ASP A 243 -36.19 -3.06 -1.18
C ASP A 243 -35.39 -2.12 -0.23
N PRO A 244 -34.44 -1.33 -0.73
CA PRO A 244 -33.59 -0.52 0.12
C PRO A 244 -34.39 0.66 0.70
N ILE A 245 -34.57 0.68 2.02
CA ILE A 245 -35.19 1.81 2.74
C ILE A 245 -34.21 2.99 2.82
N LYS A 246 -32.93 2.67 3.11
CA LYS A 246 -31.82 3.61 3.16
C LYS A 246 -30.58 2.96 2.61
N LEU A 247 -29.97 3.54 1.59
CA LEU A 247 -28.71 3.03 1.05
C LEU A 247 -27.58 3.23 2.09
N PRO A 248 -26.66 2.26 2.23
CA PRO A 248 -25.45 2.46 3.00
C PRO A 248 -24.57 3.51 2.31
N THR A 249 -23.87 4.31 3.10
CA THR A 249 -22.84 5.21 2.59
C THR A 249 -21.49 4.55 2.83
N ASP A 250 -20.74 4.30 1.78
CA ASP A 250 -19.44 3.67 1.87
C ASP A 250 -18.43 4.55 2.61
N GLY A 251 -17.43 3.94 3.21
CA GLY A 251 -16.36 4.64 3.92
C GLY A 251 -15.46 5.41 2.96
N MET A 252 -14.94 6.53 3.46
CA MET A 252 -14.00 7.37 2.72
C MET A 252 -12.63 6.70 2.64
N SER A 253 -11.89 7.00 1.60
CA SER A 253 -10.53 6.49 1.39
C SER A 253 -9.49 7.44 1.99
N VAL A 254 -8.47 6.84 2.63
CA VAL A 254 -7.36 7.55 3.27
C VAL A 254 -6.10 7.39 2.40
N TYR A 255 -5.47 8.50 2.06
CA TYR A 255 -4.22 8.53 1.29
C TYR A 255 -3.08 8.90 2.24
N THR A 256 -2.11 8.01 2.32
CA THR A 256 -0.95 8.18 3.19
C THR A 256 0.20 8.86 2.46
N THR A 257 1.22 9.24 3.21
CA THR A 257 2.50 9.71 2.68
C THR A 257 3.49 8.56 2.45
N ILE A 258 3.14 7.35 2.85
CA ILE A 258 3.99 6.16 2.70
C ILE A 258 4.21 5.86 1.22
N ASN A 259 5.47 5.78 0.83
CA ASN A 259 5.88 5.31 -0.48
C ASN A 259 6.19 3.81 -0.41
N VAL A 260 5.50 3.00 -1.21
CA VAL A 260 5.63 1.52 -1.15
C VAL A 260 7.07 1.07 -1.39
N THR A 261 7.75 1.67 -2.37
CA THR A 261 9.14 1.32 -2.72
C THR A 261 10.11 1.69 -1.60
N ILE A 262 9.99 2.91 -1.03
CA ILE A 262 10.86 3.34 0.08
C ILE A 262 10.59 2.52 1.33
N GLN A 263 9.33 2.18 1.61
CA GLN A 263 8.95 1.33 2.74
C GLN A 263 9.54 -0.08 2.60
N ASP A 264 9.44 -0.69 1.42
CA ASP A 264 9.98 -2.02 1.15
C ASP A 264 11.51 -2.06 1.26
N ILE A 265 12.19 -1.08 0.67
CA ILE A 265 13.65 -0.91 0.82
C ILE A 265 14.03 -0.80 2.29
N THR A 266 13.29 0.03 3.05
CA THR A 266 13.57 0.29 4.47
C THR A 266 13.38 -0.96 5.31
N GLU A 267 12.27 -1.68 5.12
CA GLU A 267 11.98 -2.89 5.89
C GLU A 267 12.97 -4.02 5.56
N ARG A 268 13.30 -4.23 4.28
CA ARG A 268 14.29 -5.22 3.87
C ARG A 268 15.68 -4.92 4.42
N ALA A 269 16.13 -3.66 4.33
CA ALA A 269 17.43 -3.27 4.88
C ALA A 269 17.49 -3.48 6.41
N LEU A 270 16.39 -3.15 7.12
CA LEU A 270 16.30 -3.33 8.56
C LEU A 270 16.29 -4.82 8.94
N ARG A 271 15.52 -5.63 8.22
CA ARG A 271 15.43 -7.11 8.42
C ARG A 271 16.77 -7.77 8.18
N SER A 272 17.44 -7.48 7.07
CA SER A 272 18.76 -8.03 6.76
C SER A 272 19.80 -7.70 7.84
N ALA A 273 19.76 -6.47 8.38
CA ALA A 273 20.67 -6.10 9.47
C ALA A 273 20.36 -6.86 10.77
N LEU A 274 19.10 -7.11 11.09
CA LEU A 274 18.71 -7.92 12.25
C LEU A 274 19.10 -9.39 12.08
N GLU A 275 19.00 -9.93 10.88
CA GLU A 275 19.43 -11.30 10.55
C GLU A 275 20.95 -11.44 10.62
N GLU A 276 21.71 -10.45 10.14
CA GLU A 276 23.18 -10.46 10.13
C GLU A 276 23.79 -10.18 11.51
N TYR A 277 23.31 -9.12 12.18
CA TYR A 277 23.94 -8.64 13.42
C TYR A 277 23.22 -9.08 14.70
N GLY A 278 22.00 -9.56 14.58
CA GLY A 278 21.12 -9.85 15.72
C GLY A 278 20.47 -8.59 16.29
N GLY A 279 19.47 -8.78 17.12
CA GLY A 279 18.76 -7.70 17.81
C GLY A 279 17.43 -8.21 18.35
N THR A 280 16.92 -7.61 19.41
CA THR A 280 15.62 -7.96 19.97
C THR A 280 14.49 -7.18 19.27
N TRP A 281 14.78 -5.98 18.86
CA TRP A 281 13.90 -5.15 18.02
C TRP A 281 14.72 -4.08 17.30
N ALA A 282 14.16 -3.56 16.23
CA ALA A 282 14.69 -2.40 15.51
C ALA A 282 13.58 -1.55 14.89
N CYS A 283 13.88 -0.27 14.66
CA CYS A 283 13.01 0.60 13.88
C CYS A 283 13.82 1.46 12.89
N ALA A 284 13.17 1.83 11.80
CA ALA A 284 13.69 2.76 10.81
C ALA A 284 12.57 3.69 10.32
N ILE A 285 12.91 4.98 10.20
CA ILE A 285 11.99 6.02 9.72
C ILE A 285 12.69 6.78 8.61
N VAL A 286 11.99 6.99 7.49
CA VAL A 286 12.44 7.86 6.39
C VAL A 286 11.43 8.99 6.21
N MET A 287 11.93 10.24 6.25
CA MET A 287 11.10 11.43 6.16
C MET A 287 11.61 12.36 5.06
N GLU A 288 10.71 12.92 4.27
CA GLU A 288 11.03 13.89 3.25
C GLU A 288 11.41 15.24 3.90
N VAL A 289 12.53 15.81 3.47
CA VAL A 289 13.11 17.01 4.12
C VAL A 289 12.22 18.22 3.93
N ALA A 290 11.73 18.47 2.73
CA ALA A 290 11.00 19.68 2.40
C ALA A 290 9.61 19.76 3.03
N THR A 291 8.93 18.63 3.22
CA THR A 291 7.51 18.57 3.59
C THR A 291 7.25 18.02 4.98
N GLY A 292 8.12 17.18 5.53
CA GLY A 292 7.88 16.44 6.75
C GLY A 292 7.06 15.14 6.53
N GLN A 293 6.79 14.75 5.30
CA GLN A 293 6.10 13.51 4.97
C GLN A 293 6.91 12.28 5.41
N ILE A 294 6.29 11.39 6.17
CA ILE A 294 6.89 10.10 6.50
C ILE A 294 6.70 9.17 5.30
N LYS A 295 7.80 8.87 4.60
CA LYS A 295 7.81 8.00 3.42
C LYS A 295 7.94 6.52 3.75
N ALA A 296 8.55 6.22 4.89
CA ALA A 296 8.63 4.87 5.43
C ALA A 296 8.69 4.88 6.96
N LEU A 297 8.02 3.90 7.56
CA LEU A 297 8.02 3.66 9.00
C LEU A 297 7.98 2.16 9.23
N SER A 298 9.11 1.57 9.59
CA SER A 298 9.26 0.14 9.83
C SER A 298 9.68 -0.14 11.27
N ASN A 299 9.04 -1.12 11.89
CA ASN A 299 9.31 -1.56 13.26
C ASN A 299 9.33 -3.09 13.28
N LEU A 300 10.42 -3.69 13.68
CA LEU A 300 10.60 -5.13 13.68
C LEU A 300 10.94 -5.63 15.10
N ASP A 301 10.10 -6.52 15.61
CA ASP A 301 10.28 -7.24 16.86
C ASP A 301 10.67 -8.70 16.60
N MET A 302 11.58 -9.25 17.37
CA MET A 302 11.92 -10.67 17.31
C MET A 302 10.75 -11.51 17.84
N ALA A 303 10.18 -12.33 16.98
CA ALA A 303 9.09 -13.27 17.30
C ALA A 303 9.60 -14.71 17.54
N GLY A 304 10.82 -15.00 17.15
CA GLY A 304 11.54 -16.26 17.30
C GLY A 304 12.94 -16.09 16.73
N GLU A 305 13.79 -17.09 16.86
CA GLU A 305 15.16 -17.04 16.34
C GLU A 305 15.14 -16.83 14.81
N GLY A 306 15.74 -15.73 14.35
CA GLY A 306 15.75 -15.34 12.93
C GLY A 306 14.40 -14.88 12.35
N HIS A 307 13.33 -14.79 13.17
CA HIS A 307 12.01 -14.38 12.70
C HIS A 307 11.58 -13.05 13.31
N TYR A 308 11.33 -12.06 12.45
CA TYR A 308 10.98 -10.71 12.85
C TYR A 308 9.63 -10.29 12.27
N ILE A 309 8.78 -9.68 13.11
CA ILE A 309 7.45 -9.18 12.74
C ILE A 309 7.22 -7.75 13.22
N GLU A 310 6.35 -7.00 12.59
CA GLU A 310 5.91 -5.69 13.10
C GLU A 310 4.85 -5.87 14.21
N ARG A 311 5.22 -5.54 15.45
CA ARG A 311 4.34 -5.62 16.61
C ARG A 311 4.21 -4.29 17.32
N THR A 312 5.33 -3.74 17.79
CA THR A 312 5.38 -2.50 18.57
C THR A 312 5.86 -1.35 17.68
N ASN A 313 5.31 -0.15 17.87
CA ASN A 313 5.79 1.03 17.14
C ASN A 313 6.91 1.71 17.94
N HIS A 314 8.08 1.10 17.97
CA HIS A 314 9.25 1.61 18.69
C HIS A 314 9.69 3.01 18.24
N ALA A 315 9.50 3.31 16.98
CA ALA A 315 9.85 4.60 16.40
C ALA A 315 9.10 5.78 17.03
N LEU A 316 7.89 5.54 17.52
CA LEU A 316 6.97 6.57 18.03
C LEU A 316 6.69 6.43 19.52
N ALA A 317 6.70 5.22 20.07
CA ALA A 317 6.21 4.94 21.41
C ALA A 317 7.32 4.85 22.48
N ASP A 318 8.53 4.43 22.09
CA ASP A 318 9.58 4.17 23.06
C ASP A 318 10.28 5.46 23.50
N LEU A 319 10.23 5.74 24.78
CA LEU A 319 11.03 6.79 25.40
C LEU A 319 12.45 6.29 25.62
N LEU A 320 13.36 6.76 24.78
CA LEU A 320 14.76 6.33 24.77
C LEU A 320 15.69 7.50 25.06
N GLU A 321 16.80 7.25 25.77
CA GLU A 321 17.89 8.20 25.76
C GLU A 321 18.53 8.21 24.37
N PRO A 322 18.59 9.37 23.67
CA PRO A 322 19.11 9.46 22.30
C PRO A 322 20.62 9.23 22.21
N GLY A 323 21.32 9.33 23.33
CA GLY A 323 22.76 9.18 23.39
C GLY A 323 23.49 10.14 22.44
N SER A 324 24.55 9.67 21.82
CA SER A 324 25.43 10.51 20.98
C SER A 324 24.79 11.18 19.78
N THR A 325 23.56 10.83 19.38
CA THR A 325 22.83 11.58 18.33
C THR A 325 22.42 12.96 18.83
N PHE A 326 22.18 13.11 20.14
CA PHE A 326 21.84 14.39 20.77
C PHE A 326 23.00 15.40 20.74
N LYS A 327 24.25 14.97 20.63
CA LYS A 327 25.43 15.83 20.53
C LYS A 327 25.31 16.86 19.39
N ALA A 328 24.64 16.52 18.30
CA ALA A 328 24.39 17.44 17.22
C ALA A 328 23.49 18.61 17.64
N ILE A 329 22.48 18.34 18.50
CA ILE A 329 21.63 19.38 19.08
C ILE A 329 22.44 20.31 19.98
N SER A 330 23.24 19.71 20.84
CA SER A 330 24.06 20.45 21.83
C SER A 330 25.15 21.32 21.17
N ILE A 331 25.81 20.82 20.15
CA ILE A 331 26.81 21.59 19.39
C ILE A 331 26.11 22.70 18.60
N LEU A 332 24.93 22.44 18.02
CA LEU A 332 24.18 23.52 17.35
C LEU A 332 23.85 24.65 18.32
N ALA A 333 23.41 24.34 19.54
CA ALA A 333 23.15 25.36 20.55
C ALA A 333 24.36 26.20 20.88
N ALA A 334 25.54 25.58 21.05
CA ALA A 334 26.77 26.28 21.36
C ALA A 334 27.30 27.12 20.17
N LEU A 335 27.17 26.64 18.94
CA LEU A 335 27.51 27.34 17.71
C LEU A 335 26.63 28.58 17.50
N ASP A 336 25.31 28.40 17.72
CA ASP A 336 24.32 29.45 17.48
C ASP A 336 24.43 30.64 18.46
N GLU A 337 24.77 30.34 19.73
CA GLU A 337 25.07 31.38 20.73
C GLU A 337 26.47 32.00 20.56
N GLY A 338 27.24 31.53 19.60
CA GLY A 338 28.61 32.08 19.34
C GLY A 338 29.65 31.72 20.41
N TYR A 339 29.36 30.79 21.31
CA TYR A 339 30.32 30.39 22.35
C TYR A 339 31.50 29.60 21.82
N VAL A 340 31.34 28.98 20.66
CA VAL A 340 32.39 28.21 19.99
C VAL A 340 32.26 28.29 18.48
N THR A 341 33.39 28.06 17.81
CA THR A 341 33.50 27.83 16.38
C THR A 341 33.88 26.35 16.11
N PRO A 342 33.65 25.81 14.92
CA PRO A 342 34.09 24.46 14.58
C PRO A 342 35.60 24.21 14.73
N SER A 343 36.41 25.24 14.67
CA SER A 343 37.88 25.21 14.72
C SER A 343 38.44 25.37 16.14
N ASP A 344 37.62 25.80 17.09
CA ASP A 344 38.02 25.92 18.48
C ASP A 344 38.49 24.62 19.05
N THR A 345 39.55 24.62 19.85
CA THR A 345 40.12 23.44 20.45
C THR A 345 39.53 23.13 21.81
N VAL A 346 39.37 21.86 22.09
CA VAL A 346 38.97 21.30 23.37
C VAL A 346 39.91 20.16 23.75
N ASP A 347 40.39 20.17 24.98
CA ASP A 347 41.24 19.10 25.49
C ASP A 347 40.41 18.00 26.13
N THR A 348 40.45 16.80 25.56
CA THR A 348 39.78 15.59 26.08
C THR A 348 40.66 14.79 27.01
N GLY A 349 41.93 15.17 27.17
CA GLY A 349 42.90 14.52 28.04
C GLY A 349 43.08 13.04 27.71
N SER A 350 43.20 12.24 28.76
CA SER A 350 43.37 10.78 28.69
C SER A 350 42.03 10.01 28.48
N GLY A 351 40.96 10.66 28.10
CA GLY A 351 39.65 10.02 27.94
C GLY A 351 38.83 9.87 29.22
N ARG A 352 39.26 10.51 30.30
CA ARG A 352 38.54 10.60 31.58
C ARG A 352 38.57 12.05 32.05
N TYR A 353 37.42 12.61 32.36
CA TYR A 353 37.29 13.97 32.87
C TYR A 353 36.39 14.02 34.09
N THR A 354 36.99 14.27 35.25
CA THR A 354 36.26 14.45 36.49
C THR A 354 35.77 15.91 36.53
N TYR A 355 34.50 16.10 36.21
CA TYR A 355 33.86 17.40 36.20
C TYR A 355 33.69 17.96 37.60
N ARG A 356 33.18 17.11 38.51
CA ARG A 356 33.09 17.37 39.97
C ARG A 356 33.31 16.08 40.72
N LYS A 357 33.54 16.14 42.05
CA LYS A 357 33.72 14.98 42.88
C LYS A 357 32.55 13.96 42.68
N GLY A 358 32.90 12.77 42.28
CA GLY A 358 31.92 11.70 41.97
C GLY A 358 31.28 11.77 40.55
N LEU A 359 31.54 12.78 39.76
CA LEU A 359 30.99 12.96 38.42
C LEU A 359 32.08 12.90 37.37
N THR A 360 32.34 11.73 36.80
CA THR A 360 33.38 11.50 35.79
C THR A 360 32.73 11.16 34.43
N ILE A 361 33.10 11.93 33.42
CA ILE A 361 32.74 11.70 32.00
C ILE A 361 33.86 10.87 31.38
N VAL A 362 33.50 9.87 30.60
CA VAL A 362 34.43 8.94 29.96
C VAL A 362 34.18 8.87 28.47
N ASP A 363 35.24 8.95 27.68
CA ASP A 363 35.23 8.67 26.26
C ASP A 363 35.36 7.19 25.97
N TRP A 364 34.84 6.73 24.85
CA TRP A 364 34.89 5.32 24.45
C TRP A 364 36.32 4.83 24.12
N LYS A 365 37.20 5.75 23.72
CA LYS A 365 38.60 5.44 23.40
C LYS A 365 39.48 5.49 24.66
N ALA A 366 40.05 4.39 25.02
CA ALA A 366 41.07 4.34 26.07
C ALA A 366 42.28 5.24 25.68
N GLY A 367 42.76 6.06 26.60
CA GLY A 367 43.79 7.04 26.32
C GLY A 367 43.29 8.35 25.73
N GLY A 368 42.00 8.48 25.45
CA GLY A 368 41.37 9.74 24.96
C GLY A 368 41.78 10.14 23.55
N PHE A 369 41.51 11.40 23.24
CA PHE A 369 41.82 11.99 21.92
C PHE A 369 42.84 13.17 22.05
N GLY A 370 43.21 13.51 23.28
CA GLY A 370 44.07 14.68 23.54
C GLY A 370 43.36 16.00 23.20
N ARG A 371 44.12 16.94 22.69
CA ARG A 371 43.57 18.23 22.22
C ARG A 371 43.06 18.09 20.79
N VAL A 372 41.78 18.31 20.58
CA VAL A 372 41.08 18.20 19.29
C VAL A 372 40.24 19.45 19.04
N THR A 373 39.87 19.71 17.80
CA THR A 373 38.87 20.74 17.49
C THR A 373 37.45 20.29 17.83
N VAL A 374 36.52 21.23 17.96
CA VAL A 374 35.10 20.93 18.20
C VAL A 374 34.56 20.02 17.11
N ARG A 375 34.93 20.24 15.82
CA ARG A 375 34.56 19.37 14.72
C ARG A 375 35.11 17.96 14.87
N GLU A 376 36.39 17.83 15.26
CA GLU A 376 37.01 16.51 15.46
C GLU A 376 36.44 15.78 16.69
N ALA A 377 36.10 16.49 17.76
CA ALA A 377 35.39 15.93 18.89
C ALA A 377 34.02 15.30 18.47
N MET A 378 33.33 15.96 17.52
CA MET A 378 32.12 15.41 16.92
C MET A 378 32.40 14.23 15.99
N TYR A 379 33.48 14.25 15.19
CA TYR A 379 33.89 13.14 14.32
C TYR A 379 34.16 11.87 15.13
N GLN A 380 34.89 12.03 16.24
CA GLN A 380 35.22 10.92 17.16
C GLN A 380 34.10 10.60 18.15
N SER A 381 33.02 11.37 18.14
CA SER A 381 31.91 11.23 19.11
C SER A 381 32.37 11.30 20.57
N SER A 382 33.34 12.20 20.89
CA SER A 382 33.84 12.40 22.23
C SER A 382 32.75 12.95 23.17
N ASN A 383 32.49 12.29 24.29
CA ASN A 383 31.62 12.78 25.35
C ASN A 383 32.24 13.99 26.04
N ILE A 384 33.54 13.86 26.35
CA ILE A 384 34.31 14.94 27.05
C ILE A 384 34.40 16.18 26.17
N GLY A 385 34.68 15.99 24.87
CA GLY A 385 34.78 17.11 23.93
C GLY A 385 33.48 17.89 23.83
N VAL A 386 32.35 17.20 23.68
CA VAL A 386 31.03 17.87 23.60
C VAL A 386 30.62 18.47 24.94
N ALA A 387 30.79 17.75 26.06
CA ALA A 387 30.45 18.30 27.37
C ALA A 387 31.25 19.57 27.69
N LYS A 388 32.58 19.59 27.47
CA LYS A 388 33.39 20.75 27.67
C LYS A 388 33.03 21.92 26.72
N THR A 389 32.65 21.63 25.50
CA THR A 389 32.17 22.65 24.54
C THR A 389 30.89 23.31 25.05
N VAL A 390 29.91 22.54 25.53
CA VAL A 390 28.67 23.07 26.11
C VAL A 390 28.93 23.81 27.40
N LEU A 391 29.76 23.25 28.30
CA LEU A 391 30.11 23.91 29.56
C LEU A 391 30.81 25.28 29.36
N ARG A 392 31.60 25.45 28.30
CA ARG A 392 32.27 26.71 28.00
C ARG A 392 31.29 27.90 27.96
N GLY A 393 30.08 27.70 27.40
CA GLY A 393 29.08 28.77 27.28
C GLY A 393 28.00 28.74 28.35
N PHE A 394 27.60 27.54 28.78
CA PHE A 394 26.36 27.36 29.56
C PHE A 394 26.57 26.95 31.01
N GLU A 395 27.82 26.70 31.48
CA GLU A 395 28.05 26.20 32.84
C GLU A 395 27.52 27.14 33.93
N LYS A 396 27.68 28.48 33.74
CA LYS A 396 27.25 29.49 34.71
C LYS A 396 25.74 29.70 34.68
N ARG A 397 25.10 29.44 33.55
CA ARG A 397 23.66 29.63 33.31
C ARG A 397 23.07 28.46 32.53
N PRO A 398 22.88 27.31 33.19
CA PRO A 398 22.30 26.11 32.56
C PRO A 398 20.90 26.33 31.97
N GLU A 399 20.15 27.28 32.54
CA GLU A 399 18.86 27.73 32.04
C GLU A 399 18.91 28.27 30.61
N ASP A 400 20.00 28.90 30.18
CA ASP A 400 20.15 29.38 28.81
C ASP A 400 20.23 28.21 27.83
N PHE A 401 20.93 27.13 28.21
CA PHE A 401 20.94 25.90 27.40
C PHE A 401 19.56 25.27 27.34
N TYR A 402 18.87 25.12 28.46
CA TYR A 402 17.52 24.61 28.52
C TYR A 402 16.55 25.42 27.65
N ASN A 403 16.56 26.75 27.80
CA ASN A 403 15.74 27.67 27.02
C ASN A 403 16.06 27.58 25.51
N LYS A 404 17.32 27.41 25.16
CA LYS A 404 17.74 27.22 23.78
C LYS A 404 17.14 25.95 23.18
N LEU A 405 17.19 24.83 23.92
CA LEU A 405 16.55 23.56 23.48
C LEU A 405 15.04 23.73 23.29
N MET A 406 14.36 24.45 24.20
CA MET A 406 12.93 24.75 24.08
C MET A 406 12.64 25.65 22.87
N GLY A 407 13.46 26.69 22.63
CA GLY A 407 13.35 27.58 21.48
C GLY A 407 13.57 26.90 20.13
N MET A 408 14.40 25.85 20.11
CA MET A 408 14.57 24.96 18.94
C MET A 408 13.40 23.99 18.72
N ASN A 409 12.40 23.96 19.59
CA ASN A 409 11.26 23.01 19.55
C ASN A 409 11.67 21.52 19.64
N ILE A 410 12.79 21.21 20.31
CA ILE A 410 13.30 19.81 20.39
C ILE A 410 12.28 18.91 21.08
N PHE A 411 11.66 19.35 22.16
CA PHE A 411 10.72 18.58 22.99
C PHE A 411 9.23 18.89 22.68
N SER A 412 8.95 19.74 21.69
CA SER A 412 7.55 20.04 21.31
C SER A 412 6.84 18.78 20.87
N PRO A 413 5.61 18.52 21.38
CA PRO A 413 4.87 17.30 21.05
C PRO A 413 4.70 17.09 19.53
N ILE A 414 4.90 15.88 19.08
CA ILE A 414 4.65 15.46 17.70
C ILE A 414 3.24 14.85 17.64
N ARG A 415 2.39 15.39 16.77
CA ARG A 415 1.01 14.96 16.59
C ARG A 415 0.87 14.20 15.27
N LEU A 416 1.17 12.90 15.33
CA LEU A 416 0.89 12.03 14.21
C LEU A 416 -0.56 11.54 14.23
N GLU A 417 -1.08 11.21 13.06
CA GLU A 417 -2.45 10.74 12.87
C GLU A 417 -2.71 9.35 13.47
N ILE A 418 -1.66 8.60 13.84
CA ILE A 418 -1.79 7.30 14.50
C ILE A 418 -1.60 7.43 16.02
N PRO A 419 -2.37 6.69 16.83
CA PRO A 419 -2.27 6.76 18.27
C PRO A 419 -0.97 6.13 18.80
N GLY A 420 -0.55 6.60 19.98
CA GLY A 420 0.56 6.01 20.73
C GLY A 420 1.91 6.68 20.51
N THR A 421 1.95 7.89 19.94
CA THR A 421 3.18 8.70 19.92
C THR A 421 3.46 9.25 21.31
N ALA A 422 4.58 8.83 21.90
CA ALA A 422 4.99 9.33 23.21
C ALA A 422 5.57 10.75 23.11
N VAL A 423 5.43 11.51 24.17
CA VAL A 423 5.97 12.88 24.27
C VAL A 423 7.39 12.82 24.84
N ALA A 424 8.31 13.52 24.19
CA ALA A 424 9.69 13.63 24.65
C ALA A 424 9.74 14.28 26.05
N GLN A 425 10.65 13.81 26.89
CA GLN A 425 10.76 14.18 28.28
C GLN A 425 12.16 14.72 28.58
N VAL A 426 12.20 15.85 29.26
CA VAL A 426 13.38 16.42 29.92
C VAL A 426 12.95 16.95 31.27
N ALA A 427 13.77 16.77 32.29
CA ALA A 427 13.48 17.33 33.61
C ALA A 427 13.38 18.86 33.54
N ASP A 428 12.43 19.43 34.29
CA ASP A 428 12.36 20.90 34.47
C ASP A 428 13.71 21.41 34.98
N ILE A 429 14.15 22.56 34.50
CA ILE A 429 15.42 23.19 34.84
C ILE A 429 15.62 23.35 36.34
N LYS A 430 14.54 23.58 37.10
CA LYS A 430 14.56 23.66 38.57
C LYS A 430 15.03 22.37 39.24
N ASN A 431 14.92 21.25 38.57
CA ASN A 431 15.33 19.94 39.04
C ASN A 431 16.72 19.52 38.55
N TRP A 432 17.42 20.42 37.81
CA TRP A 432 18.75 20.13 37.30
C TRP A 432 19.79 20.21 38.44
N GLY A 433 20.44 19.08 38.69
CA GLY A 433 21.60 19.01 39.59
C GLY A 433 22.91 19.40 38.87
N PRO A 434 24.01 19.46 39.60
CA PRO A 434 25.31 19.86 39.05
C PRO A 434 25.81 19.04 37.89
N GLY A 435 25.42 17.77 37.79
CA GLY A 435 25.80 16.88 36.69
C GLY A 435 24.82 16.88 35.49
N THR A 436 23.64 17.50 35.61
CA THR A 436 22.59 17.36 34.59
C THR A 436 23.03 17.98 33.25
N LEU A 437 23.54 19.22 33.25
CA LEU A 437 23.96 19.90 32.01
C LEU A 437 24.97 19.07 31.20
N PRO A 438 26.11 18.60 31.76
CA PRO A 438 27.04 17.78 30.97
C PRO A 438 26.46 16.49 30.52
N TRP A 439 25.57 15.81 31.26
CA TRP A 439 24.94 14.55 30.85
C TRP A 439 23.93 14.76 29.73
N VAL A 440 23.09 15.78 29.82
CA VAL A 440 22.17 16.18 28.75
C VAL A 440 22.92 16.52 27.46
N SER A 441 24.11 17.15 27.57
CA SER A 441 24.90 17.56 26.39
C SER A 441 25.28 16.41 25.45
N PHE A 442 25.40 15.19 25.96
CA PHE A 442 25.66 14.02 25.12
C PHE A 442 24.53 12.98 25.11
N GLY A 443 23.31 13.42 25.51
CA GLY A 443 22.05 12.69 25.28
C GLY A 443 21.65 11.69 26.35
N TYR A 444 22.06 11.92 27.60
CA TYR A 444 21.57 11.24 28.79
C TYR A 444 20.68 12.18 29.62
N SER A 445 19.92 11.65 30.53
CA SER A 445 18.94 12.42 31.34
C SER A 445 17.84 13.13 30.50
N VAL A 446 17.66 12.71 29.25
CA VAL A 446 16.57 13.09 28.37
C VAL A 446 16.00 11.83 27.74
N GLN A 447 14.71 11.76 27.54
CA GLN A 447 14.04 10.63 26.95
C GLN A 447 13.15 11.09 25.78
N MET A 448 13.30 10.49 24.63
CA MET A 448 12.48 10.83 23.45
C MET A 448 12.35 9.65 22.50
N PRO A 449 11.19 9.54 21.82
CA PRO A 449 11.05 8.61 20.70
C PRO A 449 12.03 8.95 19.56
N PRO A 450 12.47 7.94 18.78
CA PRO A 450 13.38 8.14 17.64
C PRO A 450 12.95 9.22 16.64
N ILE A 451 11.66 9.40 16.45
CA ILE A 451 11.10 10.42 15.53
C ILE A 451 11.48 11.86 15.92
N TYR A 452 11.69 12.15 17.22
CA TYR A 452 12.13 13.49 17.66
C TYR A 452 13.55 13.78 17.22
N THR A 453 14.44 12.80 17.34
CA THR A 453 15.80 12.90 16.80
C THR A 453 15.76 13.09 15.29
N LEU A 454 14.94 12.32 14.58
CA LEU A 454 14.77 12.46 13.14
C LEU A 454 14.27 13.84 12.75
N ARG A 455 13.26 14.40 13.44
CA ARG A 455 12.71 15.75 13.20
C ARG A 455 13.78 16.81 13.30
N PHE A 456 14.69 16.71 14.27
CA PHE A 456 15.83 17.63 14.39
C PHE A 456 16.79 17.48 13.21
N PHE A 457 17.21 16.26 12.85
CA PHE A 457 18.12 16.04 11.70
C PHE A 457 17.46 16.47 10.38
N ASN A 458 16.16 16.31 10.26
CA ASN A 458 15.38 16.83 9.13
C ASN A 458 15.43 18.37 9.08
N ALA A 459 15.26 19.05 10.21
CA ALA A 459 15.35 20.49 10.27
C ALA A 459 16.74 21.00 9.90
N VAL A 460 17.81 20.35 10.38
CA VAL A 460 19.19 20.68 9.98
C VAL A 460 19.37 20.49 8.47
N ALA A 461 18.89 19.37 7.91
CA ALA A 461 18.91 19.10 6.47
C ALA A 461 18.13 20.15 5.66
N ASN A 462 17.05 20.70 6.22
CA ASN A 462 16.18 21.72 5.63
C ASN A 462 16.67 23.17 5.89
N GLY A 463 17.94 23.35 6.16
CA GLY A 463 18.54 24.68 6.38
C GLY A 463 18.09 25.38 7.67
N GLY A 464 17.60 24.63 8.66
CA GLY A 464 17.09 25.11 9.95
C GLY A 464 15.57 25.17 10.05
N LYS A 465 14.85 24.91 8.98
CA LYS A 465 13.38 24.92 8.96
C LYS A 465 12.83 23.57 9.45
N MET A 466 12.12 23.57 10.57
CA MET A 466 11.54 22.36 11.17
C MET A 466 10.11 22.15 10.71
N MET A 467 9.86 21.02 10.09
CA MET A 467 8.55 20.60 9.60
C MET A 467 7.83 19.70 10.62
N GLU A 468 6.50 19.77 10.66
CA GLU A 468 5.67 18.80 11.39
C GLU A 468 5.64 17.47 10.63
N PRO A 469 6.06 16.36 11.25
CA PRO A 469 5.93 15.04 10.63
C PRO A 469 4.45 14.63 10.47
N TYR A 470 4.12 13.97 9.35
CA TYR A 470 2.76 13.46 9.13
C TYR A 470 2.74 12.23 8.23
N LEU A 471 1.66 11.45 8.37
CA LEU A 471 1.42 10.17 7.67
C LEU A 471 0.26 10.20 6.68
N VAL A 472 -0.69 11.14 6.83
CA VAL A 472 -1.88 11.20 5.98
C VAL A 472 -1.91 12.51 5.23
N SER A 473 -1.97 12.42 3.89
CA SER A 473 -2.02 13.57 3.00
C SER A 473 -3.43 14.04 2.72
N ARG A 474 -4.38 13.11 2.50
CA ARG A 474 -5.77 13.44 2.18
C ARG A 474 -6.74 12.32 2.53
N VAL A 475 -8.01 12.69 2.67
CA VAL A 475 -9.16 11.78 2.81
C VAL A 475 -10.18 12.16 1.75
N THR A 476 -10.64 11.18 0.96
CA THR A 476 -11.61 11.41 -0.13
C THR A 476 -12.81 10.47 -0.01
N GLY A 477 -13.99 10.95 -0.38
CA GLY A 477 -15.20 10.17 -0.44
C GLY A 477 -16.18 10.72 -1.49
N GLU A 478 -16.94 9.84 -2.16
CA GLU A 478 -17.97 10.20 -3.14
C GLU A 478 -17.51 11.21 -4.22
N GLY A 479 -16.24 11.08 -4.65
CA GLY A 479 -15.66 11.96 -5.68
C GLY A 479 -15.20 13.34 -5.20
N SER A 480 -15.29 13.64 -3.89
CA SER A 480 -14.83 14.89 -3.28
C SER A 480 -13.71 14.66 -2.28
N THR A 481 -12.85 15.67 -2.11
CA THR A 481 -11.83 15.69 -1.04
C THR A 481 -12.46 16.23 0.24
N TYR A 482 -12.47 15.39 1.28
CA TYR A 482 -12.98 15.78 2.60
C TYR A 482 -11.92 16.49 3.44
N TYR A 483 -10.66 16.07 3.32
CA TYR A 483 -9.51 16.60 4.03
C TYR A 483 -8.27 16.51 3.15
N GLU A 484 -7.49 17.57 3.12
CA GLU A 484 -6.17 17.62 2.50
C GLU A 484 -5.21 18.35 3.42
N ARG A 485 -4.03 17.81 3.62
CA ARG A 485 -3.03 18.36 4.53
C ARG A 485 -1.91 19.05 3.77
N GLU A 486 -1.75 20.33 4.07
CA GLU A 486 -0.59 21.10 3.67
C GLU A 486 0.58 20.86 4.64
N PRO A 487 1.83 20.83 4.15
CA PRO A 487 3.02 20.77 5.00
C PRO A 487 3.08 21.92 5.99
N GLN A 488 3.20 21.60 7.28
CA GLN A 488 3.23 22.62 8.35
C GLN A 488 4.63 22.86 8.87
N VAL A 489 4.98 24.12 9.06
CA VAL A 489 6.26 24.57 9.65
C VAL A 489 6.06 24.80 11.13
N ILE A 490 6.77 24.03 11.98
CA ILE A 490 6.75 24.20 13.45
C ILE A 490 7.66 25.37 13.85
N ASN A 491 8.85 25.41 13.26
CA ASN A 491 9.83 26.45 13.52
C ASN A 491 10.46 26.88 12.20
N LYS A 492 10.39 28.18 11.90
CA LYS A 492 10.93 28.72 10.65
C LYS A 492 12.46 28.64 10.59
N GLN A 493 13.12 28.71 11.76
CA GLN A 493 14.56 28.71 11.87
C GLN A 493 14.97 28.27 13.28
N ILE A 494 15.43 27.03 13.45
CA ILE A 494 15.85 26.50 14.77
C ILE A 494 17.19 27.09 15.26
N ALA A 495 18.02 27.60 14.37
CA ALA A 495 19.30 28.28 14.67
C ALA A 495 19.72 29.12 13.48
N GLY A 496 20.60 30.08 13.69
CA GLY A 496 21.15 30.95 12.65
C GLY A 496 21.77 30.15 11.50
N ARG A 497 21.73 30.71 10.29
CA ARG A 497 22.17 30.03 9.06
C ARG A 497 23.62 29.53 9.16
N ALA A 498 24.53 30.37 9.68
CA ALA A 498 25.96 30.04 9.84
C ALA A 498 26.19 28.86 10.79
N ALA A 499 25.38 28.74 11.86
CA ALA A 499 25.46 27.64 12.79
C ALA A 499 24.93 26.33 12.14
N ILE A 500 23.83 26.39 11.37
CA ILE A 500 23.30 25.27 10.59
C ILE A 500 24.33 24.77 9.57
N ASP A 501 24.90 25.67 8.75
CA ASP A 501 25.91 25.31 7.73
C ASP A 501 27.17 24.70 8.38
N SER A 502 27.60 25.25 9.53
CA SER A 502 28.68 24.67 10.33
C SER A 502 28.35 23.25 10.80
N LEU A 503 27.15 23.03 11.35
CA LEU A 503 26.74 21.69 11.80
C LEU A 503 26.61 20.72 10.62
N GLN A 504 26.07 21.13 9.47
CA GLN A 504 25.98 20.29 8.26
C GLN A 504 27.39 19.84 7.82
N SER A 505 28.37 20.76 7.79
CA SER A 505 29.78 20.45 7.52
C SER A 505 30.35 19.43 8.51
N ILE A 506 30.07 19.62 9.81
CA ILE A 506 30.49 18.68 10.87
C ILE A 506 29.88 17.32 10.65
N LEU A 507 28.56 17.22 10.38
CA LEU A 507 27.85 15.95 10.16
C LEU A 507 28.35 15.23 8.90
N ARG A 508 28.75 15.96 7.86
CA ARG A 508 29.42 15.39 6.69
C ARG A 508 30.79 14.83 7.07
N GLY A 509 31.55 15.57 7.87
CA GLY A 509 32.85 15.12 8.37
C GLY A 509 32.81 13.86 9.25
N VAL A 510 31.72 13.67 10.03
CA VAL A 510 31.49 12.42 10.78
C VAL A 510 31.47 11.21 9.84
N VAL A 511 30.86 11.36 8.65
CA VAL A 511 30.76 10.28 7.65
C VAL A 511 32.06 10.11 6.85
N ILE A 512 32.80 11.19 6.57
CA ILE A 512 34.04 11.11 5.78
C ILE A 512 35.22 10.67 6.65
N GLN A 513 35.36 11.22 7.85
CA GLN A 513 36.56 11.10 8.71
C GLN A 513 36.29 10.46 10.07
N GLY A 514 35.02 10.41 10.50
CA GLY A 514 34.64 10.03 11.86
C GLY A 514 34.09 8.59 11.99
N THR A 515 33.25 8.42 13.00
CA THR A 515 32.60 7.15 13.36
C THR A 515 31.65 6.64 12.27
N GLY A 516 31.24 7.48 11.33
CA GLY A 516 30.37 7.13 10.21
C GLY A 516 31.09 6.66 8.93
N LYS A 517 32.42 6.47 8.91
CA LYS A 517 33.17 6.13 7.69
C LYS A 517 32.62 4.93 6.89
N ARG A 518 32.04 3.95 7.57
CA ARG A 518 31.49 2.73 6.94
C ARG A 518 30.27 2.99 6.05
N ILE A 519 29.57 4.12 6.24
CA ILE A 519 28.42 4.47 5.42
C ILE A 519 28.79 5.39 4.24
N ASN A 520 30.03 5.87 4.20
CA ASN A 520 30.50 6.65 3.06
C ASN A 520 30.55 5.77 1.80
N THR A 521 29.90 6.22 0.74
CA THR A 521 29.76 5.52 -0.53
C THR A 521 29.91 6.52 -1.68
N PRO A 522 30.44 6.10 -2.84
CA PRO A 522 30.51 6.97 -4.01
C PRO A 522 29.13 7.22 -4.66
N ASN A 523 28.14 6.35 -4.37
CA ASN A 523 26.85 6.37 -5.05
C ASN A 523 25.93 7.50 -4.57
N VAL A 524 26.02 7.86 -3.28
CA VAL A 524 25.21 8.91 -2.67
C VAL A 524 25.94 9.50 -1.47
N THR A 525 25.94 10.83 -1.36
CA THR A 525 26.53 11.51 -0.23
C THR A 525 25.59 11.49 0.97
N VAL A 526 26.12 11.12 2.15
CA VAL A 526 25.35 11.04 3.39
C VAL A 526 26.00 11.93 4.45
N SER A 527 25.20 12.68 5.19
CA SER A 527 25.59 13.37 6.42
C SER A 527 24.82 12.79 7.61
N GLY A 528 25.48 12.65 8.76
CA GLY A 528 24.77 12.10 9.91
C GLY A 528 25.63 11.86 11.14
N LYS A 529 25.02 11.25 12.15
CA LYS A 529 25.66 10.98 13.45
C LYS A 529 25.27 9.62 14.00
N SER A 530 26.24 8.85 14.40
CA SER A 530 26.06 7.61 15.16
C SER A 530 25.69 7.87 16.61
N GLY A 531 24.90 6.98 17.20
CA GLY A 531 24.56 6.96 18.61
C GLY A 531 24.75 5.58 19.21
N THR A 532 25.14 5.56 20.47
CA THR A 532 25.15 4.37 21.32
C THR A 532 24.71 4.82 22.71
N ALA A 533 23.67 4.21 23.23
CA ALA A 533 23.17 4.46 24.57
C ALA A 533 23.02 3.12 25.31
N GLN A 534 23.33 3.11 26.60
CA GLN A 534 23.05 1.96 27.46
C GLN A 534 21.54 1.81 27.65
N CYS A 535 21.08 0.58 27.75
CA CYS A 535 19.68 0.33 28.14
C CYS A 535 19.52 0.51 29.63
N ILE A 536 18.36 0.94 30.05
CA ILE A 536 17.96 1.09 31.47
C ILE A 536 17.07 -0.09 31.81
N ASP A 537 17.29 -0.75 32.97
CA ASP A 537 16.42 -1.80 33.49
C ASP A 537 15.14 -1.22 34.13
N ALA A 538 14.23 -2.08 34.53
CA ALA A 538 12.98 -1.66 35.19
C ALA A 538 13.18 -0.91 36.54
N ALA A 539 14.37 -1.00 37.13
CA ALA A 539 14.75 -0.30 38.36
C ALA A 539 15.49 1.04 38.07
N GLY A 540 15.57 1.45 36.81
CA GLY A 540 16.24 2.70 36.42
C GLY A 540 17.78 2.62 36.38
N ARG A 541 18.37 1.42 36.36
CA ARG A 541 19.85 1.23 36.36
C ARG A 541 20.34 0.89 34.95
N TYR A 542 21.50 1.44 34.59
CA TYR A 542 22.15 1.13 33.33
C TYR A 542 22.63 -0.32 33.24
N MET A 543 22.27 -0.96 32.14
CA MET A 543 22.67 -2.35 31.83
C MET A 543 23.95 -2.35 31.02
N ASN A 544 24.99 -3.06 31.51
CA ASN A 544 26.28 -3.15 30.83
C ASN A 544 26.27 -4.08 29.61
N ASN A 545 25.27 -4.96 29.52
CA ASN A 545 25.22 -6.02 28.50
C ASN A 545 24.18 -5.74 27.39
N ARG A 546 23.48 -4.60 27.43
CA ARG A 546 22.52 -4.19 26.41
C ARG A 546 22.67 -2.72 26.03
N HIS A 547 22.74 -2.49 24.73
CA HIS A 547 22.85 -1.16 24.17
C HIS A 547 21.83 -0.94 23.08
N ARG A 548 21.48 0.32 22.88
CA ARG A 548 20.76 0.80 21.72
C ARG A 548 21.74 1.48 20.80
N TYR A 549 21.84 0.93 19.60
CA TYR A 549 22.69 1.48 18.55
C TYR A 549 21.80 2.25 17.61
N SER A 550 22.20 3.46 17.28
CA SER A 550 21.39 4.34 16.44
C SER A 550 22.24 5.08 15.41
N PHE A 551 21.63 5.50 14.35
CA PHE A 551 22.20 6.43 13.39
C PHE A 551 21.10 7.34 12.86
N ALA A 552 21.33 8.67 12.91
CA ALA A 552 20.48 9.67 12.30
C ALA A 552 21.25 10.33 11.15
N ALA A 553 20.64 10.43 9.98
CA ALA A 553 21.28 10.90 8.77
C ALA A 553 20.31 11.63 7.85
N TYR A 554 20.87 12.28 6.84
CA TYR A 554 20.13 12.79 5.67
C TYR A 554 20.97 12.63 4.40
N PHE A 555 20.29 12.52 3.28
CA PHE A 555 20.90 12.30 1.97
C PHE A 555 20.04 12.85 0.82
N PRO A 556 20.65 13.25 -0.36
CA PRO A 556 22.07 13.53 -0.53
C PRO A 556 22.52 14.65 0.40
N ALA A 557 23.83 14.69 0.78
CA ALA A 557 24.32 15.66 1.78
C ALA A 557 24.23 17.12 1.30
N GLU A 558 24.50 17.38 0.03
CA GLU A 558 24.58 18.72 -0.57
C GLU A 558 23.20 19.29 -0.89
N LYS A 559 22.25 18.44 -1.26
CA LYS A 559 20.84 18.80 -1.54
C LYS A 559 19.92 17.78 -0.88
N PRO A 560 19.72 17.88 0.43
CA PRO A 560 19.00 16.88 1.19
C PRO A 560 17.57 16.71 0.72
N LYS A 561 17.19 15.46 0.41
CA LYS A 561 15.84 15.10 0.02
C LYS A 561 15.15 14.27 1.09
N TYR A 562 15.88 13.38 1.71
CA TYR A 562 15.38 12.52 2.78
C TYR A 562 16.27 12.59 4.02
N SER A 563 15.65 12.53 5.18
CA SER A 563 16.28 12.22 6.46
C SER A 563 15.86 10.81 6.89
N CYS A 564 16.76 10.12 7.61
CA CYS A 564 16.54 8.75 8.06
C CYS A 564 17.07 8.55 9.48
N MET A 565 16.31 7.84 10.30
CA MET A 565 16.71 7.41 11.65
C MET A 565 16.56 5.91 11.76
N VAL A 566 17.60 5.24 12.24
CA VAL A 566 17.61 3.81 12.53
C VAL A 566 18.02 3.59 13.97
N VAL A 567 17.29 2.72 14.68
CA VAL A 567 17.62 2.26 16.04
C VAL A 567 17.54 0.74 16.07
N ILE A 568 18.57 0.11 16.63
CA ILE A 568 18.63 -1.34 16.86
C ILE A 568 18.91 -1.57 18.35
N ASN A 569 18.05 -2.33 19.02
CA ASN A 569 18.21 -2.74 20.39
C ASN A 569 18.79 -4.16 20.44
N ALA A 570 20.00 -4.29 20.97
CA ALA A 570 20.72 -5.55 20.92
C ALA A 570 21.61 -5.79 22.13
N PRO A 571 21.91 -7.05 22.45
CA PRO A 571 22.98 -7.37 23.37
C PRO A 571 24.30 -6.79 22.86
N TYR A 572 25.18 -6.40 23.77
CA TYR A 572 26.56 -5.98 23.44
C TYR A 572 27.34 -7.17 22.88
N LYS A 573 27.44 -7.26 21.54
CA LYS A 573 28.22 -8.30 20.86
C LYS A 573 28.91 -7.71 19.62
N GLY A 574 30.21 -7.82 19.55
CA GLY A 574 31.02 -7.58 18.34
C GLY A 574 30.75 -6.28 17.59
N ASN A 575 30.58 -6.38 16.27
CA ASN A 575 30.46 -5.24 15.34
C ASN A 575 29.03 -4.66 15.18
N ILE A 576 28.11 -4.99 16.06
CA ILE A 576 26.70 -4.55 15.95
C ILE A 576 26.53 -3.02 15.92
N SER A 577 27.50 -2.29 16.46
CA SER A 577 27.51 -0.80 16.40
C SER A 577 27.53 -0.25 14.97
N ALA A 578 27.93 -1.07 13.99
CA ALA A 578 27.93 -0.73 12.57
C ALA A 578 26.57 -0.93 11.90
N ALA A 579 25.70 -1.75 12.46
CA ALA A 579 24.43 -2.17 11.84
C ALA A 579 23.50 -1.02 11.49
N PRO A 580 23.22 -0.01 12.35
CA PRO A 580 22.36 1.11 11.96
C PRO A 580 22.92 1.90 10.77
N GLY A 581 24.25 2.04 10.70
CA GLY A 581 24.91 2.69 9.56
C GLY A 581 24.77 1.89 8.27
N ALA A 582 24.92 0.55 8.33
CA ALA A 582 24.72 -0.32 7.18
C ALA A 582 23.29 -0.22 6.63
N VAL A 583 22.28 -0.18 7.50
CA VAL A 583 20.87 0.04 7.11
C VAL A 583 20.71 1.39 6.41
N ILE A 584 21.24 2.48 6.98
CA ILE A 584 21.15 3.82 6.35
C ILE A 584 21.83 3.84 4.98
N ARG A 585 23.02 3.25 4.85
CA ARG A 585 23.72 3.16 3.58
C ARG A 585 22.85 2.44 2.54
N SER A 586 22.33 1.27 2.90
CA SER A 586 21.45 0.48 2.02
C SER A 586 20.22 1.27 1.59
N ILE A 587 19.54 1.96 2.53
CA ILE A 587 18.38 2.80 2.22
C ILE A 587 18.80 3.96 1.30
N ALA A 588 19.87 4.68 1.63
CA ALA A 588 20.31 5.84 0.86
C ALA A 588 20.69 5.46 -0.58
N GLU A 589 21.45 4.38 -0.77
CA GLU A 589 21.84 3.88 -2.09
C GLU A 589 20.63 3.44 -2.92
N GLN A 590 19.76 2.58 -2.35
CA GLN A 590 18.62 2.04 -3.08
C GLN A 590 17.54 3.11 -3.36
N VAL A 591 17.21 3.96 -2.38
CA VAL A 591 16.25 5.06 -2.59
C VAL A 591 16.78 6.05 -3.62
N SER A 592 18.06 6.40 -3.58
CA SER A 592 18.66 7.29 -4.58
C SER A 592 18.65 6.66 -5.97
N ALA A 593 18.93 5.38 -6.08
CA ALA A 593 18.88 4.64 -7.35
C ALA A 593 17.47 4.58 -7.95
N THR A 594 16.43 4.36 -7.13
CA THR A 594 15.04 4.32 -7.60
C THR A 594 14.51 5.69 -7.99
N GLN A 595 14.99 6.75 -7.33
CA GLN A 595 14.55 8.13 -7.61
C GLN A 595 15.35 8.80 -8.73
N HIS A 596 16.56 8.38 -8.97
CA HIS A 596 17.11 8.51 -10.28
C HIS A 596 16.27 7.59 -11.18
N LYS A 597 15.08 8.06 -11.58
CA LYS A 597 14.68 7.80 -12.96
C LYS A 597 15.95 8.08 -13.71
N ILE A 598 16.56 7.07 -14.26
CA ILE A 598 17.69 7.25 -15.15
C ILE A 598 17.20 8.33 -16.11
N ARG A 599 17.57 9.57 -15.86
CA ARG A 599 17.54 10.61 -16.86
C ARG A 599 18.71 10.21 -17.77
N LEU A 600 18.42 9.26 -18.65
CA LEU A 600 19.23 9.03 -19.85
C LEU A 600 19.37 10.34 -20.67
N ARG A 601 18.81 11.44 -20.18
CA ARG A 601 18.96 12.79 -20.71
C ARG A 601 20.30 13.48 -20.37
N ASP A 602 21.03 13.02 -19.35
CA ASP A 602 22.32 13.63 -18.96
C ASP A 602 23.55 12.77 -19.35
N VAL A 603 23.34 11.64 -19.99
CA VAL A 603 24.36 11.15 -20.92
C VAL A 603 24.30 12.14 -22.08
N GLN A 604 25.15 13.19 -22.01
CA GLN A 604 25.54 13.92 -23.22
C GLN A 604 25.76 12.81 -24.26
N SER A 605 24.95 12.83 -25.32
CA SER A 605 25.10 11.91 -26.43
C SER A 605 26.49 12.15 -26.94
N ASP A 606 27.45 11.39 -26.42
CA ASP A 606 28.69 11.17 -27.12
C ASP A 606 28.23 10.56 -28.42
N SER A 607 28.26 11.37 -29.49
CA SER A 607 27.78 10.99 -30.83
C SER A 607 28.58 9.82 -31.41
N THR A 608 29.54 9.30 -30.65
CA THR A 608 30.39 8.17 -30.91
C THR A 608 30.10 6.93 -30.07
N ALA A 609 29.13 6.98 -29.12
CA ALA A 609 28.72 5.77 -28.40
C ALA A 609 28.01 4.82 -29.36
N VAL A 610 28.76 3.87 -29.89
CA VAL A 610 28.26 2.73 -30.65
C VAL A 610 27.52 1.85 -29.64
N PHE A 611 26.21 1.82 -29.73
CA PHE A 611 25.40 0.85 -28.97
C PHE A 611 25.67 -0.55 -29.53
N THR A 612 26.70 -1.19 -29.04
CA THR A 612 26.98 -2.57 -29.31
C THR A 612 25.98 -3.44 -28.53
N HIS A 613 25.09 -4.11 -29.25
CA HIS A 613 24.36 -5.32 -28.82
C HIS A 613 23.15 -5.21 -27.84
N VAL A 614 22.60 -4.03 -27.53
CA VAL A 614 21.52 -3.93 -26.55
C VAL A 614 20.10 -3.90 -27.13
N MET A 615 19.94 -3.58 -28.41
CA MET A 615 18.64 -3.63 -29.09
C MET A 615 18.71 -4.51 -30.33
N GLY A 616 18.11 -5.70 -30.24
CA GLY A 616 17.77 -6.50 -31.41
C GLY A 616 16.66 -5.87 -32.25
N GLY A 617 16.45 -6.35 -33.47
CA GLY A 617 15.29 -5.97 -34.26
C GLY A 617 13.98 -6.44 -33.58
N GLY A 618 12.87 -5.85 -34.00
CA GLY A 618 11.56 -6.19 -33.48
C GLY A 618 10.44 -5.41 -34.17
N LEU A 619 9.25 -5.45 -33.60
CA LEU A 619 8.11 -4.68 -34.08
C LEU A 619 8.41 -3.19 -33.91
N ARG A 620 8.24 -2.39 -34.98
CA ARG A 620 8.57 -0.96 -34.97
C ARG A 620 7.98 -0.22 -33.80
N SER A 621 6.71 -0.44 -33.46
CA SER A 621 6.03 0.25 -32.36
C SER A 621 6.73 0.01 -31.01
N GLY A 622 7.17 -1.22 -30.75
CA GLY A 622 7.93 -1.57 -29.53
C GLY A 622 9.32 -0.94 -29.52
N VAL A 623 10.03 -1.00 -30.66
CA VAL A 623 11.37 -0.42 -30.81
C VAL A 623 11.33 1.12 -30.71
N GLU A 624 10.32 1.77 -31.27
CA GLU A 624 10.14 3.23 -31.15
C GLU A 624 9.79 3.65 -29.72
N GLN A 625 8.97 2.87 -29.03
CA GLN A 625 8.66 3.12 -27.62
C GLN A 625 9.91 2.96 -26.74
N ALA A 626 10.69 1.92 -26.96
CA ALA A 626 11.95 1.71 -26.28
C ALA A 626 12.97 2.83 -26.60
N ALA A 627 13.08 3.23 -27.86
CA ALA A 627 13.93 4.34 -28.31
C ALA A 627 13.50 5.68 -27.68
N HIS A 628 12.20 5.91 -27.51
CA HIS A 628 11.68 7.09 -26.83
C HIS A 628 12.06 7.11 -25.35
N VAL A 629 11.94 5.97 -24.66
CA VAL A 629 12.31 5.83 -23.24
C VAL A 629 13.82 5.96 -23.02
N THR A 630 14.61 5.40 -23.92
CA THR A 630 16.09 5.38 -23.83
C THR A 630 16.78 6.60 -24.44
N GLY A 631 16.04 7.48 -25.15
CA GLY A 631 16.59 8.66 -25.80
C GLY A 631 17.39 8.37 -27.07
N ILE A 632 17.31 7.15 -27.60
CA ILE A 632 18.00 6.71 -28.83
C ILE A 632 17.28 7.27 -30.08
N LYS A 633 18.01 7.55 -31.15
CA LYS A 633 17.40 7.97 -32.42
C LYS A 633 16.47 6.90 -32.96
N ARG A 634 15.25 7.31 -33.31
CA ARG A 634 14.26 6.41 -33.90
C ARG A 634 14.77 5.81 -35.23
N PRO A 635 14.44 4.55 -35.51
CA PRO A 635 14.78 3.94 -36.79
C PRO A 635 14.11 4.72 -37.93
N LYS A 636 14.85 4.95 -39.01
CA LYS A 636 14.30 5.58 -40.22
C LYS A 636 13.49 4.55 -41.01
N GLY A 637 12.44 4.98 -41.68
CA GLY A 637 11.60 4.14 -42.53
C GLY A 637 10.15 4.01 -42.04
N SER A 638 9.38 3.18 -42.72
CA SER A 638 7.93 3.01 -42.47
C SER A 638 7.47 1.54 -42.37
N ALA A 639 8.38 0.57 -42.45
CA ALA A 639 8.01 -0.84 -42.31
C ALA A 639 7.64 -1.20 -40.90
N ASP A 640 6.70 -2.13 -40.72
CA ASP A 640 6.23 -2.61 -39.40
C ASP A 640 7.33 -3.29 -38.59
N TRP A 641 8.38 -3.77 -39.22
CA TRP A 641 9.50 -4.46 -38.62
C TRP A 641 10.80 -3.72 -38.85
N VAL A 642 11.63 -3.68 -37.84
CA VAL A 642 12.98 -3.09 -37.89
C VAL A 642 14.01 -4.09 -37.37
N GLY A 643 15.20 -4.07 -37.94
CA GLY A 643 16.29 -4.95 -37.54
C GLY A 643 17.65 -4.40 -37.93
N TYR A 644 18.72 -5.06 -37.50
CA TYR A 644 20.07 -4.78 -37.97
C TYR A 644 20.28 -5.38 -39.35
N LEU A 645 20.78 -4.58 -40.25
CA LEU A 645 21.27 -5.08 -41.54
C LEU A 645 22.73 -5.52 -41.38
N PRO A 646 23.10 -6.74 -41.82
CA PRO A 646 24.47 -7.27 -41.65
C PRO A 646 25.57 -6.45 -42.35
N GLU A 647 25.19 -5.61 -43.29
CA GLU A 647 26.11 -4.83 -44.16
C GLU A 647 26.39 -3.41 -43.62
N ASP A 648 25.70 -2.98 -42.57
CA ASP A 648 25.87 -1.62 -42.04
C ASP A 648 26.92 -1.62 -40.93
N SER A 649 28.13 -1.16 -41.24
CA SER A 649 29.25 -0.99 -40.29
C SER A 649 28.92 -0.04 -39.11
N LEU A 650 27.84 0.73 -39.22
CA LEU A 650 27.36 1.66 -38.20
C LEU A 650 26.23 1.06 -37.31
N GLN A 651 25.88 -0.19 -37.47
CA GLN A 651 24.86 -0.91 -36.71
C GLN A 651 23.55 -0.11 -36.51
N ARG A 652 23.03 0.49 -37.58
CA ARG A 652 21.79 1.24 -37.56
C ARG A 652 20.59 0.32 -37.71
N LEU A 653 19.55 0.56 -36.90
CA LEU A 653 18.26 -0.08 -37.11
C LEU A 653 17.62 0.43 -38.41
N SER A 654 17.35 -0.49 -39.33
CA SER A 654 16.75 -0.21 -40.62
C SER A 654 15.47 -1.02 -40.80
N ASP A 655 14.63 -0.63 -41.75
CA ASP A 655 13.42 -1.37 -42.11
C ASP A 655 13.77 -2.82 -42.50
N LEU A 656 13.11 -3.77 -41.88
CA LEU A 656 13.21 -5.18 -42.20
C LEU A 656 12.08 -5.55 -43.18
N SER A 657 12.44 -5.84 -44.45
CA SER A 657 11.48 -6.29 -45.45
C SER A 657 11.11 -7.74 -45.19
N ILE A 658 9.93 -7.99 -44.62
CA ILE A 658 9.44 -9.34 -44.42
C ILE A 658 8.63 -9.78 -45.63
N ARG A 659 9.16 -10.81 -46.34
CA ARG A 659 8.43 -11.47 -47.40
C ARG A 659 7.80 -12.75 -46.86
N MET A 660 6.50 -12.92 -47.02
CA MET A 660 5.73 -14.05 -46.48
C MET A 660 6.22 -15.43 -46.92
N ASN A 661 6.98 -15.49 -47.99
CA ASN A 661 7.46 -16.74 -48.58
C ASN A 661 8.97 -17.00 -48.34
N THR A 662 9.66 -16.21 -47.55
CA THR A 662 11.09 -16.37 -47.26
C THR A 662 11.39 -16.16 -45.79
N MET A 663 12.31 -16.95 -45.25
CA MET A 663 12.74 -16.86 -43.87
C MET A 663 13.49 -15.54 -43.62
N PRO A 664 13.00 -14.67 -42.69
CA PRO A 664 13.73 -13.48 -42.30
C PRO A 664 14.90 -13.82 -41.35
N ASN A 665 15.80 -12.87 -41.16
CA ASN A 665 16.81 -12.96 -40.10
C ASN A 665 16.17 -12.53 -38.77
N VAL A 666 16.02 -13.48 -37.83
CA VAL A 666 15.50 -13.24 -36.50
C VAL A 666 16.57 -13.25 -35.41
N VAL A 667 17.83 -13.46 -35.77
CA VAL A 667 18.95 -13.40 -34.82
C VAL A 667 19.11 -11.97 -34.31
N GLY A 668 19.20 -11.80 -32.99
CA GLY A 668 19.23 -10.51 -32.32
C GLY A 668 17.85 -9.94 -31.96
N MET A 669 16.74 -10.57 -32.40
CA MET A 669 15.39 -10.16 -31.97
C MET A 669 15.06 -10.63 -30.54
N ALA A 670 14.18 -9.90 -29.89
CA ALA A 670 13.56 -10.38 -28.66
C ALA A 670 12.80 -11.69 -28.92
N THR A 671 12.83 -12.61 -27.97
CA THR A 671 12.21 -13.94 -28.12
C THR A 671 10.73 -13.84 -28.50
N SER A 672 9.97 -12.92 -27.88
CA SER A 672 8.54 -12.67 -28.17
C SER A 672 8.31 -12.26 -29.62
N ASP A 673 9.13 -11.35 -30.15
CA ASP A 673 8.98 -10.80 -31.48
C ASP A 673 9.36 -11.82 -32.53
N ALA A 674 10.45 -12.58 -32.30
CA ALA A 674 10.88 -13.67 -33.21
C ALA A 674 9.85 -14.80 -33.27
N LEU A 675 9.24 -15.19 -32.10
CA LEU A 675 8.17 -16.17 -32.05
C LEU A 675 6.97 -15.70 -32.85
N TYR A 676 6.47 -14.50 -32.55
CA TYR A 676 5.33 -13.92 -33.27
C TYR A 676 5.54 -13.86 -34.77
N LEU A 677 6.73 -13.43 -35.20
CA LEU A 677 7.08 -13.34 -36.62
C LEU A 677 7.12 -14.72 -37.29
N CYS A 678 7.80 -15.71 -36.69
CA CYS A 678 7.91 -17.06 -37.25
C CYS A 678 6.53 -17.77 -37.31
N GLU A 679 5.70 -17.61 -36.28
CA GLU A 679 4.33 -18.17 -36.25
C GLU A 679 3.41 -17.50 -37.28
N THR A 680 3.55 -16.17 -37.50
CA THR A 680 2.83 -15.43 -38.54
C THR A 680 3.22 -15.94 -39.96
N LEU A 681 4.47 -16.40 -40.14
CA LEU A 681 4.95 -17.03 -41.36
C LEU A 681 4.55 -18.52 -41.52
N GLY A 682 3.75 -19.04 -40.57
CA GLY A 682 3.24 -20.42 -40.56
C GLY A 682 4.27 -21.47 -40.14
N LEU A 683 5.34 -21.07 -39.44
CA LEU A 683 6.38 -21.96 -38.94
C LEU A 683 6.01 -22.47 -37.53
N SER A 684 6.25 -23.76 -37.28
CA SER A 684 6.22 -24.34 -35.94
C SER A 684 7.57 -24.08 -35.26
N VAL A 685 7.56 -23.31 -34.17
CA VAL A 685 8.77 -22.85 -33.47
C VAL A 685 9.07 -23.71 -32.26
N THR A 686 10.33 -24.15 -32.14
CA THR A 686 10.89 -24.77 -30.94
C THR A 686 12.03 -23.93 -30.41
N CYS A 687 12.03 -23.59 -29.14
CA CYS A 687 13.07 -22.83 -28.47
C CYS A 687 13.97 -23.74 -27.65
N SER A 688 15.29 -23.47 -27.65
CA SER A 688 16.29 -24.13 -26.80
C SER A 688 17.23 -23.09 -26.20
N GLY A 689 17.75 -23.34 -25.00
CA GLY A 689 18.62 -22.40 -24.26
C GLY A 689 17.83 -21.53 -23.27
N ARG A 690 18.49 -20.54 -22.66
CA ARG A 690 17.94 -19.57 -21.73
C ARG A 690 18.39 -18.17 -22.12
N GLY A 691 17.49 -17.20 -22.04
CA GLY A 691 17.75 -15.80 -22.38
C GLY A 691 16.56 -15.12 -23.08
N GLY A 692 16.61 -13.81 -23.21
CA GLY A 692 15.55 -12.98 -23.80
C GLY A 692 15.68 -12.74 -25.29
N TYR A 693 16.76 -13.19 -25.94
CA TYR A 693 17.09 -12.90 -27.36
C TYR A 693 17.43 -14.16 -28.14
N ILE A 694 17.21 -14.08 -29.45
CA ILE A 694 17.60 -15.15 -30.38
C ILE A 694 19.07 -15.03 -30.74
N THR A 695 19.88 -16.03 -30.42
CA THR A 695 21.31 -16.10 -30.76
C THR A 695 21.59 -16.91 -32.01
N HIS A 696 20.70 -17.85 -32.35
CA HIS A 696 20.82 -18.68 -33.53
C HIS A 696 19.46 -19.16 -34.06
N GLN A 697 19.32 -19.29 -35.37
CA GLN A 697 18.16 -19.86 -36.05
C GLN A 697 18.59 -20.98 -37.01
N THR A 698 17.84 -22.08 -37.06
CA THR A 698 18.19 -23.25 -37.87
C THR A 698 17.91 -23.09 -39.39
N LEU A 699 16.92 -22.26 -39.73
CA LEU A 699 16.64 -21.93 -41.15
C LEU A 699 17.43 -20.67 -41.52
N THR A 700 18.24 -20.77 -42.58
CA THR A 700 19.05 -19.64 -43.05
C THR A 700 18.15 -18.50 -43.56
N PRO A 701 18.44 -17.23 -43.24
CA PRO A 701 17.74 -16.09 -43.82
C PRO A 701 17.69 -16.18 -45.35
N GLY A 702 16.53 -15.87 -45.98
CA GLY A 702 16.32 -15.96 -47.42
C GLY A 702 15.82 -17.33 -47.89
N THR A 703 15.82 -18.37 -47.07
CA THR A 703 15.28 -19.69 -47.43
C THR A 703 13.79 -19.58 -47.82
N ALA A 704 13.43 -20.14 -49.00
CA ALA A 704 12.04 -20.16 -49.44
C ALA A 704 11.17 -21.05 -48.50
N LEU A 705 10.11 -20.50 -47.98
CA LEU A 705 9.16 -21.21 -47.11
C LEU A 705 8.08 -21.86 -47.97
N ARG A 706 8.12 -23.21 -48.09
CA ARG A 706 7.13 -24.00 -48.83
C ARG A 706 6.25 -24.76 -47.83
N GLY A 707 5.11 -24.15 -47.45
CA GLY A 707 4.16 -24.76 -46.57
C GLY A 707 4.54 -24.66 -45.06
N ARG A 708 3.89 -25.50 -44.20
CA ARG A 708 4.16 -25.56 -42.76
C ARG A 708 5.53 -26.17 -42.48
N GLY A 709 6.51 -25.33 -42.14
CA GLY A 709 7.85 -25.75 -41.72
C GLY A 709 8.05 -25.70 -40.23
N ALA A 710 9.13 -26.34 -39.75
CA ALA A 710 9.57 -26.22 -38.36
C ALA A 710 10.90 -25.47 -38.27
N ILE A 711 11.04 -24.62 -37.27
CA ILE A 711 12.27 -23.89 -36.98
C ILE A 711 12.66 -24.06 -35.50
N ARG A 712 13.95 -24.21 -35.26
CA ARG A 712 14.50 -24.15 -33.90
C ARG A 712 15.26 -22.85 -33.71
N LEU A 713 14.93 -22.14 -32.65
CA LEU A 713 15.56 -20.91 -32.20
C LEU A 713 16.38 -21.19 -30.94
N THR A 714 17.61 -20.70 -30.90
CA THR A 714 18.44 -20.77 -29.69
C THR A 714 18.37 -19.46 -28.98
N LEU A 715 18.02 -19.52 -27.67
CA LEU A 715 17.92 -18.37 -26.79
C LEU A 715 19.26 -18.10 -26.11
N GLY A 716 19.55 -16.84 -25.84
CA GLY A 716 20.74 -16.41 -25.11
C GLY A 716 20.57 -15.00 -24.56
N GLU A 717 21.58 -14.57 -23.82
CA GLU A 717 21.71 -13.17 -23.43
C GLU A 717 22.51 -12.40 -24.44
N PRO A 718 22.32 -11.11 -24.65
CA PRO A 718 23.15 -10.30 -25.52
C PRO A 718 24.60 -10.33 -25.02
N LYS A 719 25.55 -10.66 -25.91
CA LYS A 719 26.98 -10.63 -25.58
C LYS A 719 27.51 -9.21 -25.52
#